data_7422cabfdcb7f5283004515027724774
#
_entry.id   7422cabfdcb7f5283004515027724774
#
_cell.length_a   1.000
_cell.length_b   1.000
_cell.length_c   1.000
_cell.angle_alpha   90.00
_cell.angle_beta   90.00
_cell.angle_gamma   90.00
#
_symmetry.space_group_name_H-M   'P 1'
#
loop_
_entity.id
_entity.type
_entity.pdbx_description
1 polymer ?
#
loop_
_entity_poly.entity_id
_entity_poly.type
_entity_poly.pdbx_seq_one_letter_code
_entity_poly.pdbx_strand_id
1 'polypeptide(L)'
;GKEYEQDLSLGDVKYHLGYESEVETDHGKKVRLSLMPNPSHLETVGALVQGMVRSRIDSQYNGDYNRVAPIVIHGDAAIAAQGIVYEVIQMSQLAGYKTGGTIHLVINNQVGFTTNYLDARSSTYSTDVAKVTRSPVFHVNGDDVEAIIFTVKLAMEFRQKFHADVFIDILCYRKYGHNEGDEPRFTQPLLYKAIEKHPNPRDIYADKLAAQGTLTKAETTNLNHEFDLFLEGKYKESEKIDKVKVRRFLKGEYLDYKNPSKIDLIQPVKTGVKKVELLRIAERINTLPADKKFFKKIDRIVEDRRMMILDNRMDWAMAELLAYGTLLEEGFQVRLSGQDTERGTFAHRHASFVVEDTDEKYFPLKNISETQGQFHVFNSHLSEYGVLGFEYGYSLTNPRSLTIWEAQFGDFFNVAQVIFDQYISSAYEKWGMMNSLVLYLPHGYEGQGPEHSSARIERFLNLTADNNMQVVVPTTPANMFHLVRRQLHWNVRIPLIIFTPKSLLRHPMVTSSVDELSNGHFQEIIEDVVSKPEKIRKLVFTYGKLYYDLHKRQAEEGIQDVTIVRVEQLFPLPIDQIKSIIAKYQHVEKIIWAQDEPSNMGAWQHVQRFLPTVPFELISRPASASPAGGLMYQHNLRLKMILDSVFEEKVLA
;
A
#
# COMPACT_ATOMS: atom_id res chain seq x y z
N GLY A 1 35.77 2.05 -4.27
CA GLY A 1 34.51 1.79 -4.96
C GLY A 1 34.44 2.67 -6.20
N LYS A 2 33.81 2.16 -7.26
CA LYS A 2 33.60 2.94 -8.49
C LYS A 2 32.52 3.99 -8.26
N GLU A 3 32.64 5.19 -8.82
CA GLU A 3 31.63 6.22 -8.74
C GLU A 3 30.36 5.79 -9.48
N TYR A 4 29.21 6.05 -8.88
CA TYR A 4 27.90 5.92 -9.54
C TYR A 4 27.57 7.21 -10.29
N GLU A 5 26.86 7.13 -11.41
CA GLU A 5 26.20 8.32 -11.95
C GLU A 5 25.32 8.89 -10.82
N GLN A 6 25.45 10.20 -10.55
CA GLN A 6 24.72 10.89 -9.47
C GLN A 6 23.21 10.75 -9.66
N ASP A 7 22.67 9.66 -9.14
CA ASP A 7 21.28 9.58 -8.76
C ASP A 7 21.26 9.76 -7.23
N LEU A 8 20.46 10.67 -6.74
CA LEU A 8 20.43 11.06 -5.33
C LEU A 8 19.86 9.98 -4.40
N SER A 9 19.44 8.83 -4.94
CA SER A 9 18.96 7.70 -4.15
C SER A 9 20.12 7.05 -3.40
N LEU A 10 19.89 6.70 -2.12
CA LEU A 10 20.88 6.00 -1.30
C LEU A 10 21.17 4.58 -1.83
N GLY A 11 20.20 3.99 -2.56
CA GLY A 11 20.31 2.64 -3.10
C GLY A 11 20.17 1.55 -2.05
N ASP A 12 20.49 0.32 -2.44
CA ASP A 12 20.46 -0.85 -1.57
C ASP A 12 21.63 -1.80 -1.92
N VAL A 13 21.86 -2.80 -1.07
CA VAL A 13 22.85 -3.85 -1.33
C VAL A 13 22.44 -4.70 -2.51
N LYS A 14 23.40 -5.24 -3.26
CA LYS A 14 23.15 -5.97 -4.51
C LYS A 14 22.14 -7.11 -4.39
N TYR A 15 22.05 -7.75 -3.24
CA TYR A 15 21.15 -8.89 -2.99
C TYR A 15 19.67 -8.51 -2.93
N HIS A 16 19.36 -7.22 -2.72
CA HIS A 16 18.01 -6.72 -2.64
C HIS A 16 17.51 -6.09 -3.95
N LEU A 17 18.41 -5.88 -4.92
CA LEU A 17 18.07 -5.19 -6.16
C LEU A 17 17.18 -6.06 -7.06
N GLY A 18 16.20 -5.43 -7.68
CA GLY A 18 15.41 -6.05 -8.73
C GLY A 18 16.13 -6.05 -10.07
N TYR A 19 15.63 -6.88 -10.98
CA TYR A 19 16.17 -6.97 -12.32
C TYR A 19 15.09 -7.33 -13.35
N GLU A 20 15.22 -6.80 -14.55
CA GLU A 20 14.36 -7.15 -15.67
C GLU A 20 15.20 -7.55 -16.86
N SER A 21 14.83 -8.65 -17.51
CA SER A 21 15.44 -9.13 -18.73
C SER A 21 14.43 -9.81 -19.66
N GLU A 22 14.78 -9.93 -20.92
CA GLU A 22 14.05 -10.74 -21.89
C GLU A 22 14.93 -11.90 -22.29
N VAL A 23 14.39 -13.11 -22.28
CA VAL A 23 15.06 -14.32 -22.71
C VAL A 23 14.29 -14.93 -23.89
N GLU A 24 15.01 -15.50 -24.81
CA GLU A 24 14.44 -16.26 -25.91
C GLU A 24 14.49 -17.77 -25.53
N THR A 25 13.34 -18.42 -25.68
CA THR A 25 13.24 -19.88 -25.46
C THR A 25 13.76 -20.64 -26.64
N ASP A 26 14.03 -21.95 -26.46
CA ASP A 26 14.47 -22.86 -27.54
C ASP A 26 13.51 -22.90 -28.75
N HIS A 27 12.29 -22.45 -28.56
CA HIS A 27 11.27 -22.33 -29.61
C HIS A 27 11.13 -20.92 -30.20
N GLY A 28 12.10 -20.03 -29.97
CA GLY A 28 12.11 -18.66 -30.47
C GLY A 28 11.09 -17.71 -29.85
N LYS A 29 10.46 -18.10 -28.74
CA LYS A 29 9.51 -17.22 -28.02
C LYS A 29 10.27 -16.36 -27.01
N LYS A 30 9.95 -15.08 -27.00
CA LYS A 30 10.48 -14.14 -26.01
C LYS A 30 9.66 -14.17 -24.73
N VAL A 31 10.35 -14.28 -23.60
CA VAL A 31 9.76 -14.25 -22.26
C VAL A 31 10.43 -13.16 -21.44
N ARG A 32 9.62 -12.24 -20.89
CA ARG A 32 10.11 -11.22 -19.96
C ARG A 32 10.23 -11.83 -18.56
N LEU A 33 11.40 -11.71 -17.97
CA LEU A 33 11.67 -12.08 -16.59
C LEU A 33 11.75 -10.78 -15.76
N SER A 34 11.05 -10.74 -14.63
CA SER A 34 11.09 -9.61 -13.71
C SER A 34 11.35 -10.16 -12.30
N LEU A 35 12.52 -9.83 -11.75
CA LEU A 35 12.88 -10.11 -10.36
C LEU A 35 12.55 -8.90 -9.50
N MET A 36 11.62 -9.07 -8.57
CA MET A 36 11.18 -8.01 -7.67
C MET A 36 12.27 -7.64 -6.65
N PRO A 37 12.59 -6.35 -6.44
CA PRO A 37 13.40 -5.94 -5.31
C PRO A 37 12.78 -6.38 -3.98
N ASN A 38 13.61 -6.81 -3.03
CA ASN A 38 13.11 -7.29 -1.74
C ASN A 38 14.06 -6.96 -0.59
N PRO A 39 13.55 -6.64 0.61
CA PRO A 39 14.37 -6.44 1.81
C PRO A 39 14.75 -7.77 2.46
N SER A 40 15.56 -7.71 3.52
CA SER A 40 15.86 -8.87 4.37
C SER A 40 14.69 -9.38 5.22
N HIS A 41 13.52 -8.73 5.15
CA HIS A 41 12.28 -9.17 5.80
C HIS A 41 11.65 -10.29 4.98
N LEU A 42 11.98 -11.53 5.35
CA LEU A 42 11.64 -12.71 4.59
C LEU A 42 10.14 -12.87 4.34
N GLU A 43 9.76 -13.41 3.17
CA GLU A 43 8.40 -13.73 2.71
C GLU A 43 7.52 -12.53 2.35
N THR A 44 7.89 -11.30 2.72
CA THR A 44 7.07 -10.10 2.45
C THR A 44 6.84 -9.87 0.97
N VAL A 45 7.86 -10.10 0.16
CA VAL A 45 7.82 -9.89 -1.30
C VAL A 45 6.83 -10.81 -2.01
N GLY A 46 6.51 -11.97 -1.43
CA GLY A 46 5.53 -12.90 -1.97
C GLY A 46 4.16 -12.25 -2.23
N ALA A 47 3.66 -11.46 -1.27
CA ALA A 47 2.41 -10.71 -1.41
C ALA A 47 2.48 -9.68 -2.56
N LEU A 48 3.60 -8.96 -2.66
CA LEU A 48 3.80 -7.94 -3.69
C LEU A 48 3.83 -8.55 -5.10
N VAL A 49 4.51 -9.69 -5.26
CA VAL A 49 4.57 -10.42 -6.54
C VAL A 49 3.17 -10.84 -7.00
N GLN A 50 2.32 -11.32 -6.08
CA GLN A 50 0.93 -11.65 -6.42
C GLN A 50 0.18 -10.42 -6.94
N GLY A 51 0.28 -9.29 -6.25
CA GLY A 51 -0.35 -8.03 -6.67
C GLY A 51 0.15 -7.56 -8.04
N MET A 52 1.45 -7.58 -8.26
CA MET A 52 2.08 -7.19 -9.52
C MET A 52 1.64 -8.06 -10.70
N VAL A 53 1.59 -9.38 -10.50
CA VAL A 53 1.10 -10.33 -11.51
C VAL A 53 -0.36 -10.08 -11.81
N ARG A 54 -1.21 -9.92 -10.78
CA ARG A 54 -2.63 -9.66 -10.96
C ARG A 54 -2.89 -8.34 -11.72
N SER A 55 -2.16 -7.29 -11.40
CA SER A 55 -2.27 -6.00 -12.11
C SER A 55 -1.95 -6.14 -13.61
N ARG A 56 -0.93 -6.92 -13.97
CA ARG A 56 -0.60 -7.19 -15.38
C ARG A 56 -1.68 -8.03 -16.08
N ILE A 57 -2.23 -9.03 -15.39
CA ILE A 57 -3.33 -9.85 -15.92
C ILE A 57 -4.54 -8.96 -16.22
N ASP A 58 -4.93 -8.09 -15.30
CA ASP A 58 -6.08 -7.22 -15.46
C ASP A 58 -5.86 -6.14 -16.54
N SER A 59 -4.68 -5.49 -16.56
CA SER A 59 -4.44 -4.31 -17.40
C SER A 59 -3.82 -4.61 -18.77
N GLN A 60 -3.03 -5.69 -18.91
CA GLN A 60 -2.26 -5.99 -20.13
C GLN A 60 -2.75 -7.23 -20.86
N TYR A 61 -3.36 -8.18 -20.15
CA TYR A 61 -3.72 -9.48 -20.71
C TYR A 61 -5.22 -9.81 -20.62
N ASN A 62 -6.05 -8.82 -20.33
CA ASN A 62 -7.52 -8.95 -20.34
C ASN A 62 -8.04 -10.17 -19.54
N GLY A 63 -7.43 -10.45 -18.39
CA GLY A 63 -7.84 -11.56 -17.53
C GLY A 63 -7.23 -12.92 -17.87
N ASP A 64 -6.36 -13.02 -18.87
CA ASP A 64 -5.71 -14.31 -19.24
C ASP A 64 -4.59 -14.69 -18.27
N TYR A 65 -4.88 -15.64 -17.39
CA TYR A 65 -3.94 -16.18 -16.37
C TYR A 65 -2.76 -16.98 -16.98
N ASN A 66 -2.81 -17.35 -18.24
CA ASN A 66 -1.74 -18.10 -18.89
C ASN A 66 -0.58 -17.23 -19.38
N ARG A 67 -0.74 -15.92 -19.35
CA ARG A 67 0.23 -14.96 -19.88
C ARG A 67 1.32 -14.55 -18.88
N VAL A 68 1.06 -14.71 -17.59
CA VAL A 68 1.98 -14.35 -16.51
C VAL A 68 1.99 -15.45 -15.45
N ALA A 69 3.16 -15.82 -14.95
CA ALA A 69 3.30 -16.79 -13.87
C ALA A 69 4.12 -16.19 -12.72
N PRO A 70 3.57 -16.10 -11.50
CA PRO A 70 4.35 -15.80 -10.32
C PRO A 70 5.19 -17.01 -9.91
N ILE A 71 6.46 -16.76 -9.58
CA ILE A 71 7.38 -17.73 -9.00
C ILE A 71 7.92 -17.11 -7.72
N VAL A 72 7.78 -17.81 -6.60
CA VAL A 72 8.28 -17.35 -5.30
C VAL A 72 9.30 -18.36 -4.79
N ILE A 73 10.51 -17.89 -4.47
CA ILE A 73 11.59 -18.69 -3.93
C ILE A 73 11.64 -18.50 -2.42
N HIS A 74 11.53 -19.59 -1.68
CA HIS A 74 11.47 -19.61 -0.21
C HIS A 74 12.68 -20.33 0.38
N GLY A 75 13.09 -19.92 1.59
CA GLY A 75 13.85 -20.77 2.49
C GLY A 75 12.91 -21.68 3.30
N ASP A 76 13.33 -22.89 3.63
CA ASP A 76 12.49 -23.85 4.35
C ASP A 76 12.05 -23.36 5.74
N ALA A 77 12.92 -22.68 6.47
CA ALA A 77 12.57 -22.09 7.77
C ALA A 77 11.60 -20.91 7.63
N ALA A 78 11.74 -20.11 6.57
CA ALA A 78 10.90 -18.93 6.34
C ALA A 78 9.46 -19.31 5.96
N ILE A 79 9.28 -20.19 4.97
CA ILE A 79 7.95 -20.63 4.53
C ILE A 79 7.18 -21.32 5.66
N ALA A 80 7.88 -22.05 6.54
CA ALA A 80 7.25 -22.77 7.65
C ALA A 80 6.80 -21.85 8.82
N ALA A 81 7.41 -20.67 8.98
CA ALA A 81 7.25 -19.88 10.19
C ALA A 81 6.65 -18.47 9.97
N GLN A 82 6.86 -17.85 8.81
CA GLN A 82 6.37 -16.50 8.53
C GLN A 82 4.87 -16.50 8.21
N GLY A 83 4.05 -15.89 9.08
CA GLY A 83 2.59 -15.89 8.96
C GLY A 83 2.02 -15.30 7.68
N ILE A 84 2.74 -14.35 7.05
CA ILE A 84 2.33 -13.76 5.78
C ILE A 84 2.21 -14.81 4.65
N VAL A 85 2.96 -15.90 4.72
CA VAL A 85 2.86 -17.02 3.76
C VAL A 85 1.46 -17.61 3.78
N TYR A 86 0.91 -17.86 4.98
CA TYR A 86 -0.45 -18.36 5.13
C TYR A 86 -1.49 -17.40 4.56
N GLU A 87 -1.33 -16.10 4.84
CA GLU A 87 -2.23 -15.06 4.33
C GLU A 87 -2.23 -15.02 2.79
N VAL A 88 -1.06 -15.09 2.17
CA VAL A 88 -0.88 -15.09 0.70
C VAL A 88 -1.48 -16.35 0.07
N ILE A 89 -1.26 -17.51 0.67
CA ILE A 89 -1.82 -18.78 0.16
C ILE A 89 -3.35 -18.73 0.18
N GLN A 90 -3.97 -18.14 1.21
CA GLN A 90 -5.42 -17.97 1.28
C GLN A 90 -5.97 -17.06 0.17
N MET A 91 -5.16 -16.19 -0.42
CA MET A 91 -5.58 -15.33 -1.55
C MET A 91 -5.70 -16.10 -2.87
N SER A 92 -5.05 -17.23 -3.02
CA SER A 92 -4.72 -17.86 -4.30
C SER A 92 -5.93 -18.13 -5.22
N GLN A 93 -7.12 -18.39 -4.66
CA GLN A 93 -8.34 -18.66 -5.40
C GLN A 93 -9.43 -17.57 -5.22
N LEU A 94 -9.17 -16.51 -4.43
CA LEU A 94 -10.14 -15.45 -4.23
C LEU A 94 -10.28 -14.57 -5.47
N ALA A 95 -11.51 -14.22 -5.83
CA ALA A 95 -11.84 -13.50 -7.06
C ALA A 95 -11.04 -12.20 -7.25
N GLY A 96 -10.79 -11.44 -6.15
CA GLY A 96 -10.03 -10.20 -6.17
C GLY A 96 -8.52 -10.37 -6.25
N TYR A 97 -7.98 -11.58 -6.00
CA TYR A 97 -6.55 -11.78 -5.71
C TYR A 97 -5.89 -12.88 -6.54
N LYS A 98 -6.63 -13.85 -7.06
CA LYS A 98 -6.07 -14.98 -7.83
C LYS A 98 -5.22 -14.54 -9.01
N THR A 99 -4.12 -15.27 -9.23
CA THR A 99 -3.14 -15.03 -10.29
C THR A 99 -3.04 -16.18 -11.28
N GLY A 100 -3.91 -17.19 -11.15
CA GLY A 100 -3.86 -18.40 -11.96
C GLY A 100 -2.80 -19.40 -11.50
N GLY A 101 -2.48 -19.37 -10.20
CA GLY A 101 -1.53 -20.27 -9.54
C GLY A 101 -0.10 -19.74 -9.48
N THR A 102 0.55 -19.99 -8.36
CA THR A 102 1.95 -19.65 -8.07
C THR A 102 2.81 -20.91 -8.02
N ILE A 103 4.01 -20.83 -8.54
CA ILE A 103 5.03 -21.86 -8.33
C ILE A 103 5.88 -21.44 -7.13
N HIS A 104 5.78 -22.20 -6.05
CA HIS A 104 6.57 -22.02 -4.84
C HIS A 104 7.79 -22.94 -4.88
N LEU A 105 8.98 -22.36 -5.02
CA LEU A 105 10.25 -23.09 -4.99
C LEU A 105 10.83 -23.00 -3.59
N VAL A 106 10.88 -24.10 -2.86
CA VAL A 106 11.42 -24.14 -1.51
C VAL A 106 12.85 -24.69 -1.54
N ILE A 107 13.82 -23.84 -1.28
CA ILE A 107 15.22 -24.22 -1.14
C ILE A 107 15.39 -24.75 0.29
N ASN A 108 15.16 -26.05 0.46
CA ASN A 108 15.20 -26.72 1.73
C ASN A 108 16.63 -27.08 2.11
N ASN A 109 17.36 -26.10 2.60
CA ASN A 109 18.75 -26.28 3.02
C ASN A 109 18.90 -26.72 4.48
N GLN A 110 17.80 -27.00 5.17
CA GLN A 110 17.70 -27.60 6.50
C GLN A 110 18.24 -26.75 7.66
N VAL A 111 18.56 -25.48 7.42
CA VAL A 111 19.08 -24.56 8.44
C VAL A 111 18.42 -23.19 8.27
N GLY A 112 17.85 -22.65 9.35
CA GLY A 112 17.34 -21.29 9.42
C GLY A 112 18.20 -20.44 10.36
N PHE A 113 18.94 -19.43 9.84
CA PHE A 113 20.02 -18.80 10.60
C PHE A 113 21.00 -19.86 11.10
N THR A 114 21.04 -20.09 12.41
CA THR A 114 21.84 -21.16 13.07
C THR A 114 20.96 -22.25 13.69
N THR A 115 19.64 -22.24 13.40
CA THR A 115 18.68 -23.17 13.98
C THR A 115 18.49 -24.38 13.09
N ASN A 116 18.59 -25.56 13.68
CA ASN A 116 18.32 -26.81 13.00
C ASN A 116 16.82 -26.96 12.67
N TYR A 117 16.49 -27.66 11.58
CA TYR A 117 15.08 -27.85 11.18
C TYR A 117 14.23 -28.55 12.25
N LEU A 118 14.83 -29.38 13.11
CA LEU A 118 14.15 -30.05 14.24
C LEU A 118 13.69 -29.06 15.32
N ASP A 119 14.38 -27.93 15.44
CA ASP A 119 14.05 -26.88 16.41
C ASP A 119 13.27 -25.73 15.77
N ALA A 120 13.16 -25.73 14.42
CA ALA A 120 12.58 -24.63 13.67
C ALA A 120 11.07 -24.80 13.38
N ARG A 121 10.57 -26.04 13.36
CA ARG A 121 9.15 -26.31 13.07
C ARG A 121 8.66 -27.63 13.68
N SER A 122 7.37 -27.67 13.97
CA SER A 122 6.68 -28.89 14.45
C SER A 122 6.17 -29.78 13.31
N SER A 123 6.02 -29.23 12.11
CA SER A 123 5.58 -29.98 10.93
C SER A 123 6.70 -30.88 10.37
N THR A 124 6.34 -32.00 9.77
CA THR A 124 7.30 -32.90 9.11
C THR A 124 7.98 -32.19 7.95
N TYR A 125 7.20 -31.54 7.09
CA TYR A 125 7.71 -30.82 5.92
C TYR A 125 7.55 -29.31 6.10
N SER A 126 8.50 -28.53 5.62
CA SER A 126 8.39 -27.06 5.55
C SER A 126 7.23 -26.60 4.68
N THR A 127 6.87 -27.43 3.70
CA THR A 127 5.78 -27.22 2.74
C THR A 127 4.40 -27.65 3.25
N ASP A 128 4.26 -28.04 4.51
CA ASP A 128 2.95 -28.47 5.06
C ASP A 128 1.87 -27.38 5.00
N VAL A 129 2.25 -26.12 4.86
CA VAL A 129 1.35 -25.00 4.60
C VAL A 129 0.53 -25.20 3.30
N ALA A 130 1.06 -25.90 2.30
CA ALA A 130 0.37 -26.21 1.05
C ALA A 130 -0.93 -27.05 1.26
N LYS A 131 -1.00 -27.79 2.36
CA LYS A 131 -2.19 -28.60 2.70
C LYS A 131 -3.44 -27.75 2.93
N VAL A 132 -3.28 -26.47 3.29
CA VAL A 132 -4.38 -25.54 3.52
C VAL A 132 -5.26 -25.38 2.27
N THR A 133 -4.64 -25.28 1.11
CA THR A 133 -5.30 -25.15 -0.20
C THR A 133 -5.33 -26.46 -1.00
N ARG A 134 -4.83 -27.56 -0.43
CA ARG A 134 -4.69 -28.85 -1.11
C ARG A 134 -3.85 -28.76 -2.38
N SER A 135 -2.87 -27.86 -2.38
CA SER A 135 -1.93 -27.70 -3.48
C SER A 135 -0.97 -28.89 -3.54
N PRO A 136 -0.61 -29.38 -4.73
CA PRO A 136 0.37 -30.45 -4.85
C PRO A 136 1.74 -30.01 -4.35
N VAL A 137 2.47 -30.94 -3.72
CA VAL A 137 3.84 -30.75 -3.26
C VAL A 137 4.70 -31.83 -3.88
N PHE A 138 5.76 -31.42 -4.56
CA PHE A 138 6.78 -32.31 -5.10
C PHE A 138 8.04 -32.22 -4.25
N HIS A 139 8.50 -33.35 -3.71
CA HIS A 139 9.79 -33.45 -3.02
C HIS A 139 10.83 -33.95 -3.99
N VAL A 140 11.91 -33.23 -4.18
CA VAL A 140 12.96 -33.57 -5.12
C VAL A 140 14.35 -33.42 -4.48
N ASN A 141 15.26 -34.37 -4.78
CA ASN A 141 16.64 -34.28 -4.33
C ASN A 141 17.39 -33.20 -5.15
N GLY A 142 17.99 -32.22 -4.45
CA GLY A 142 18.77 -31.13 -5.04
C GLY A 142 20.01 -31.58 -5.84
N ASP A 143 20.48 -32.80 -5.62
CA ASP A 143 21.60 -33.39 -6.39
C ASP A 143 21.16 -34.00 -7.73
N ASP A 144 19.85 -34.23 -7.93
CA ASP A 144 19.34 -34.80 -9.18
C ASP A 144 18.80 -33.72 -10.12
N VAL A 145 19.68 -33.20 -10.96
CA VAL A 145 19.38 -32.11 -11.91
C VAL A 145 18.23 -32.46 -12.87
N GLU A 146 18.19 -33.73 -13.36
CA GLU A 146 17.16 -34.18 -14.31
C GLU A 146 15.79 -34.26 -13.64
N ALA A 147 15.74 -34.78 -12.39
CA ALA A 147 14.53 -34.84 -11.60
C ALA A 147 13.99 -33.42 -11.28
N ILE A 148 14.87 -32.46 -10.98
CA ILE A 148 14.47 -31.05 -10.77
C ILE A 148 13.84 -30.48 -12.04
N ILE A 149 14.47 -30.62 -13.20
CA ILE A 149 13.94 -30.11 -14.48
C ILE A 149 12.60 -30.77 -14.81
N PHE A 150 12.47 -32.08 -14.65
CA PHE A 150 11.21 -32.80 -14.83
C PHE A 150 10.11 -32.26 -13.92
N THR A 151 10.40 -32.06 -12.62
CA THR A 151 9.47 -31.58 -11.62
C THR A 151 9.01 -30.14 -11.92
N VAL A 152 9.93 -29.27 -12.34
CA VAL A 152 9.59 -27.88 -12.71
C VAL A 152 8.65 -27.84 -13.93
N LYS A 153 8.92 -28.66 -14.95
CA LYS A 153 8.05 -28.82 -16.13
C LYS A 153 6.65 -29.30 -15.73
N LEU A 154 6.57 -30.33 -14.92
CA LEU A 154 5.31 -30.88 -14.42
C LEU A 154 4.53 -29.88 -13.59
N ALA A 155 5.21 -29.13 -12.72
CA ALA A 155 4.59 -28.05 -11.92
C ALA A 155 4.02 -26.92 -12.81
N MET A 156 4.76 -26.54 -13.85
CA MET A 156 4.29 -25.53 -14.80
C MET A 156 3.08 -26.04 -15.61
N GLU A 157 3.09 -27.27 -16.08
CA GLU A 157 1.96 -27.89 -16.79
C GLU A 157 0.73 -27.99 -15.90
N PHE A 158 0.91 -28.38 -14.64
CA PHE A 158 -0.18 -28.40 -13.66
C PHE A 158 -0.77 -27.02 -13.44
N ARG A 159 0.09 -26.02 -13.17
CA ARG A 159 -0.32 -24.61 -13.00
C ARG A 159 -1.11 -24.11 -14.20
N GLN A 160 -0.62 -24.32 -15.41
CA GLN A 160 -1.26 -23.86 -16.65
C GLN A 160 -2.61 -24.54 -16.90
N LYS A 161 -2.73 -25.82 -16.51
CA LYS A 161 -3.97 -26.58 -16.70
C LYS A 161 -5.04 -26.29 -15.64
N PHE A 162 -4.63 -26.14 -14.38
CA PHE A 162 -5.56 -26.08 -13.25
C PHE A 162 -5.66 -24.70 -12.59
N HIS A 163 -4.77 -23.77 -12.95
CA HIS A 163 -4.70 -22.42 -12.36
C HIS A 163 -4.66 -22.45 -10.82
N ALA A 164 -3.86 -23.35 -10.27
CA ALA A 164 -3.66 -23.59 -8.84
C ALA A 164 -2.18 -23.53 -8.47
N ASP A 165 -1.91 -23.24 -7.21
CA ASP A 165 -0.55 -23.19 -6.68
C ASP A 165 0.10 -24.58 -6.68
N VAL A 166 1.42 -24.61 -6.86
CA VAL A 166 2.26 -25.82 -6.81
C VAL A 166 3.49 -25.53 -5.97
N PHE A 167 3.86 -26.48 -5.12
CA PHE A 167 5.05 -26.38 -4.28
C PHE A 167 6.10 -27.42 -4.73
N ILE A 168 7.35 -26.97 -4.83
CA ILE A 168 8.49 -27.83 -5.12
C ILE A 168 9.47 -27.70 -3.95
N ASP A 169 9.59 -28.74 -3.14
CA ASP A 169 10.54 -28.83 -2.03
C ASP A 169 11.84 -29.45 -2.55
N ILE A 170 12.86 -28.61 -2.74
CA ILE A 170 14.18 -29.01 -3.23
C ILE A 170 15.09 -29.25 -2.02
N LEU A 171 15.23 -30.51 -1.64
CA LEU A 171 16.08 -30.88 -0.52
C LEU A 171 17.57 -30.71 -0.90
N CYS A 172 18.24 -29.83 -0.19
CA CYS A 172 19.64 -29.48 -0.43
C CYS A 172 20.35 -29.14 0.89
N TYR A 173 21.50 -28.48 0.82
CA TYR A 173 22.27 -28.06 1.98
C TYR A 173 22.89 -26.67 1.79
N ARG A 174 23.24 -26.02 2.88
CA ARG A 174 23.92 -24.72 2.88
C ARG A 174 25.41 -24.95 3.17
N LYS A 175 26.25 -24.78 2.15
CA LYS A 175 27.65 -25.21 2.20
C LYS A 175 28.51 -24.44 3.23
N TYR A 176 28.32 -23.12 3.35
CA TYR A 176 29.18 -22.20 4.09
C TYR A 176 28.54 -21.61 5.35
N GLY A 177 27.45 -22.18 5.85
CA GLY A 177 26.74 -21.65 7.01
C GLY A 177 25.86 -20.43 6.71
N HIS A 178 25.48 -19.70 7.77
CA HIS A 178 24.57 -18.59 7.67
C HIS A 178 25.12 -17.42 6.85
N ASN A 179 26.38 -17.06 7.02
CA ASN A 179 27.09 -16.03 6.24
C ASN A 179 28.60 -16.32 6.23
N GLU A 180 29.38 -15.50 5.50
CA GLU A 180 30.82 -15.70 5.33
C GLU A 180 31.63 -15.57 6.64
N GLY A 181 31.08 -14.90 7.67
CA GLY A 181 31.72 -14.74 9.00
C GLY A 181 31.30 -15.79 10.02
N ASP A 182 30.39 -16.71 9.66
CA ASP A 182 29.89 -17.74 10.57
C ASP A 182 30.75 -19.00 10.53
N GLU A 183 30.90 -19.66 11.69
CA GLU A 183 31.45 -21.03 11.78
C GLU A 183 30.31 -21.99 12.13
N PRO A 184 29.71 -22.63 11.12
CA PRO A 184 28.48 -23.40 11.32
C PRO A 184 28.65 -24.63 12.19
N ARG A 185 29.87 -25.11 12.42
CA ARG A 185 30.15 -26.23 13.32
C ARG A 185 29.94 -25.93 14.78
N PHE A 186 29.84 -24.62 15.16
CA PHE A 186 29.43 -24.23 16.51
C PHE A 186 28.02 -24.70 16.86
N THR A 187 27.15 -24.77 15.89
CA THR A 187 25.73 -25.10 16.09
C THR A 187 25.31 -26.44 15.47
N GLN A 188 25.84 -26.81 14.30
CA GLN A 188 25.52 -28.07 13.58
C GLN A 188 26.77 -28.89 13.22
N PRO A 189 27.57 -29.38 14.21
CA PRO A 189 28.83 -30.06 13.90
C PRO A 189 28.67 -31.35 13.11
N LEU A 190 27.59 -32.12 13.33
CA LEU A 190 27.37 -33.39 12.61
C LEU A 190 26.93 -33.13 11.16
N LEU A 191 26.04 -32.18 10.95
CA LEU A 191 25.57 -31.80 9.62
C LEU A 191 26.75 -31.34 8.76
N TYR A 192 27.59 -30.43 9.27
CA TYR A 192 28.71 -29.89 8.51
C TYR A 192 29.85 -30.87 8.29
N LYS A 193 30.02 -31.88 9.15
CA LYS A 193 30.89 -33.03 8.84
C LYS A 193 30.38 -33.88 7.67
N ALA A 194 29.07 -33.98 7.50
CA ALA A 194 28.48 -34.66 6.36
C ALA A 194 28.62 -33.79 5.09
N ILE A 195 28.31 -32.48 5.17
CA ILE A 195 28.40 -31.54 4.03
C ILE A 195 29.84 -31.44 3.51
N GLU A 196 30.85 -31.40 4.38
CA GLU A 196 32.26 -31.33 4.00
C GLU A 196 32.69 -32.51 3.08
N LYS A 197 32.08 -33.67 3.29
CA LYS A 197 32.36 -34.89 2.50
C LYS A 197 31.48 -35.08 1.29
N HIS A 198 30.39 -34.25 1.19
CA HIS A 198 29.42 -34.39 0.12
C HIS A 198 29.92 -33.71 -1.16
N PRO A 199 29.96 -34.37 -2.31
CA PRO A 199 30.36 -33.75 -3.56
C PRO A 199 29.34 -32.71 -3.99
N ASN A 200 29.78 -31.73 -4.79
CA ASN A 200 28.86 -30.74 -5.34
C ASN A 200 27.86 -31.38 -6.32
N PRO A 201 26.62 -30.89 -6.43
CA PRO A 201 25.62 -31.39 -7.39
C PRO A 201 26.15 -31.44 -8.84
N ARG A 202 26.98 -30.44 -9.22
CA ARG A 202 27.66 -30.43 -10.54
C ARG A 202 28.52 -31.66 -10.73
N ASP A 203 29.34 -32.00 -9.75
CA ASP A 203 30.29 -33.10 -9.85
C ASP A 203 29.56 -34.46 -9.88
N ILE A 204 28.50 -34.60 -9.06
CA ILE A 204 27.61 -35.77 -9.06
C ILE A 204 26.99 -35.96 -10.45
N TYR A 205 26.50 -34.89 -11.06
CA TYR A 205 25.86 -34.95 -12.39
C TYR A 205 26.89 -35.24 -13.49
N ALA A 206 28.07 -34.63 -13.44
CA ALA A 206 29.15 -34.88 -14.38
C ALA A 206 29.59 -36.35 -14.35
N ASP A 207 29.76 -36.93 -13.16
CA ASP A 207 30.10 -38.35 -12.99
C ASP A 207 28.97 -39.29 -13.50
N LYS A 208 27.70 -38.92 -13.27
CA LYS A 208 26.53 -39.64 -13.84
C LYS A 208 26.58 -39.67 -15.37
N LEU A 209 26.79 -38.52 -16.01
CA LEU A 209 26.86 -38.42 -17.46
C LEU A 209 28.05 -39.17 -18.04
N ALA A 210 29.19 -39.16 -17.36
CA ALA A 210 30.37 -39.95 -17.77
C ALA A 210 30.11 -41.45 -17.64
N ALA A 211 29.47 -41.90 -16.58
CA ALA A 211 29.10 -43.30 -16.39
C ALA A 211 28.09 -43.82 -17.45
N GLN A 212 27.20 -42.92 -17.92
CA GLN A 212 26.24 -43.23 -18.98
C GLN A 212 26.85 -43.14 -20.39
N GLY A 213 28.09 -42.65 -20.51
CA GLY A 213 28.73 -42.44 -21.80
C GLY A 213 28.22 -41.25 -22.61
N THR A 214 27.45 -40.35 -21.97
CA THR A 214 26.90 -39.14 -22.59
C THR A 214 27.98 -38.09 -22.78
N LEU A 215 28.87 -37.93 -21.80
CA LEU A 215 30.04 -37.04 -21.81
C LEU A 215 31.25 -37.79 -21.25
N THR A 216 32.42 -37.45 -21.77
CA THR A 216 33.70 -37.95 -21.19
C THR A 216 34.18 -37.02 -20.06
N LYS A 217 35.04 -37.49 -19.18
CA LYS A 217 35.67 -36.65 -18.15
C LYS A 217 36.49 -35.51 -18.75
N ALA A 218 37.08 -35.69 -19.93
CA ALA A 218 37.81 -34.64 -20.63
C ALA A 218 36.86 -33.51 -21.09
N GLU A 219 35.71 -33.87 -21.65
CA GLU A 219 34.68 -32.87 -22.06
C GLU A 219 34.13 -32.09 -20.88
N THR A 220 33.83 -32.74 -19.74
CA THR A 220 33.36 -32.03 -18.54
C THR A 220 34.41 -31.08 -17.97
N THR A 221 35.70 -31.46 -18.02
CA THR A 221 36.83 -30.60 -17.62
C THR A 221 36.95 -29.42 -18.56
N ASN A 222 36.79 -29.63 -19.87
CA ASN A 222 36.83 -28.54 -20.85
C ASN A 222 35.68 -27.52 -20.67
N LEU A 223 34.44 -28.00 -20.45
CA LEU A 223 33.29 -27.13 -20.15
C LEU A 223 33.52 -26.25 -18.92
N ASN A 224 34.10 -26.81 -17.85
CA ASN A 224 34.47 -26.03 -16.68
C ASN A 224 35.51 -24.95 -17.01
N HIS A 225 36.54 -25.28 -17.78
CA HIS A 225 37.58 -24.36 -18.19
C HIS A 225 37.01 -23.23 -19.08
N GLU A 226 36.14 -23.54 -20.02
CA GLU A 226 35.46 -22.57 -20.87
C GLU A 226 34.62 -21.58 -20.02
N PHE A 227 33.92 -22.08 -19.00
CA PHE A 227 33.15 -21.27 -18.10
C PHE A 227 34.04 -20.35 -17.24
N ASP A 228 35.17 -20.85 -16.75
CA ASP A 228 36.14 -20.04 -16.00
C ASP A 228 36.72 -18.91 -16.88
N LEU A 229 37.05 -19.22 -18.14
CA LEU A 229 37.50 -18.22 -19.11
C LEU A 229 36.40 -17.15 -19.40
N PHE A 230 35.14 -17.57 -19.48
CA PHE A 230 34.02 -16.67 -19.64
C PHE A 230 33.90 -15.73 -18.45
N LEU A 231 33.97 -16.23 -17.21
CA LEU A 231 33.92 -15.45 -15.98
C LEU A 231 35.10 -14.45 -15.89
N GLU A 232 36.32 -14.92 -16.21
CA GLU A 232 37.52 -14.08 -16.25
C GLU A 232 37.38 -12.95 -17.29
N GLY A 233 36.80 -13.27 -18.45
CA GLY A 233 36.48 -12.27 -19.48
C GLY A 233 35.51 -11.21 -18.95
N LYS A 234 34.44 -11.61 -18.24
CA LYS A 234 33.47 -10.69 -17.63
C LYS A 234 34.08 -9.86 -16.51
N TYR A 235 34.97 -10.44 -15.72
CA TYR A 235 35.70 -9.72 -14.69
C TYR A 235 36.54 -8.58 -15.32
N LYS A 236 37.35 -8.90 -16.38
CA LYS A 236 38.16 -7.90 -17.11
C LYS A 236 37.31 -6.82 -17.79
N GLU A 237 36.14 -7.19 -18.33
CA GLU A 237 35.18 -6.20 -18.85
C GLU A 237 34.71 -5.25 -17.74
N SER A 238 34.44 -5.79 -16.54
CA SER A 238 33.96 -4.99 -15.40
C SER A 238 35.02 -4.00 -14.90
N GLU A 239 36.31 -4.29 -15.04
CA GLU A 239 37.42 -3.39 -14.68
C GLU A 239 37.45 -2.13 -15.54
N LYS A 240 36.96 -2.21 -16.79
CA LYS A 240 36.90 -1.11 -17.76
C LYS A 240 35.71 -0.19 -17.56
N ILE A 241 34.77 -0.53 -16.66
CA ILE A 241 33.60 0.28 -16.39
C ILE A 241 33.96 1.34 -15.34
N ASP A 242 34.02 2.60 -15.75
CA ASP A 242 34.33 3.72 -14.86
C ASP A 242 33.14 4.08 -13.98
N LYS A 243 31.92 4.08 -14.53
CA LYS A 243 30.68 4.41 -13.82
C LYS A 243 29.64 3.29 -13.97
N VAL A 244 29.06 2.89 -12.86
CA VAL A 244 27.99 1.90 -12.85
C VAL A 244 26.65 2.61 -13.08
N LYS A 245 25.89 2.17 -14.09
CA LYS A 245 24.49 2.59 -14.31
C LYS A 245 23.56 1.59 -13.62
N VAL A 246 22.92 2.03 -12.55
CA VAL A 246 21.85 1.24 -11.93
C VAL A 246 20.60 1.37 -12.80
N ARG A 247 20.09 0.26 -13.30
CA ARG A 247 18.79 0.25 -14.00
C ARG A 247 17.69 0.23 -12.95
N ARG A 248 16.82 1.24 -12.98
CA ARG A 248 15.64 1.27 -12.13
C ARG A 248 14.68 0.16 -12.54
N PHE A 249 14.17 -0.56 -11.57
CA PHE A 249 13.11 -1.56 -11.76
C PHE A 249 11.82 -0.86 -12.22
N LEU A 250 11.09 -1.46 -13.16
CA LEU A 250 9.85 -0.92 -13.75
C LEU A 250 10.01 0.47 -14.42
N LYS A 251 11.21 0.84 -14.87
CA LYS A 251 11.43 2.13 -15.51
C LYS A 251 10.51 2.36 -16.70
N GLY A 252 10.17 1.31 -17.44
CA GLY A 252 9.32 1.38 -18.64
C GLY A 252 7.91 1.88 -18.35
N GLU A 253 7.34 1.48 -17.22
CA GLU A 253 5.98 1.83 -16.79
C GLU A 253 5.87 3.31 -16.34
N TYR A 254 6.98 3.96 -15.98
CA TYR A 254 7.02 5.30 -15.40
C TYR A 254 7.78 6.34 -16.23
N LEU A 255 7.98 6.11 -17.53
CA LEU A 255 8.74 7.02 -18.40
C LEU A 255 8.16 8.44 -18.48
N ASP A 256 6.82 8.55 -18.41
CA ASP A 256 6.11 9.82 -18.51
C ASP A 256 5.97 10.56 -17.17
N TYR A 257 6.46 9.95 -16.07
CA TYR A 257 6.32 10.50 -14.73
C TYR A 257 7.60 11.14 -14.22
N LYS A 258 7.42 12.26 -13.52
CA LYS A 258 8.53 13.02 -12.95
C LYS A 258 9.02 12.42 -11.65
N ASN A 259 10.29 12.70 -11.33
CA ASN A 259 10.88 12.37 -10.03
C ASN A 259 10.18 13.16 -8.90
N PRO A 260 9.65 12.51 -7.85
CA PRO A 260 8.97 13.18 -6.74
C PRO A 260 9.81 14.25 -6.03
N SER A 261 11.10 14.00 -5.81
CA SER A 261 11.99 14.95 -5.12
C SER A 261 12.20 16.29 -5.85
N LYS A 262 11.82 16.37 -7.14
CA LYS A 262 11.97 17.56 -7.98
C LYS A 262 10.67 18.31 -8.23
N ILE A 263 9.61 17.97 -7.52
CA ILE A 263 8.26 18.54 -7.73
C ILE A 263 7.82 19.25 -6.46
N ASP A 264 7.24 20.42 -6.65
CA ASP A 264 6.45 21.07 -5.59
C ASP A 264 5.07 20.41 -5.50
N LEU A 265 4.87 19.61 -4.45
CA LEU A 265 3.63 18.89 -4.18
C LEU A 265 2.50 19.77 -3.58
N ILE A 266 2.75 21.07 -3.42
CA ILE A 266 1.74 22.05 -2.94
C ILE A 266 1.13 22.82 -4.11
N GLN A 267 1.64 22.63 -5.33
CA GLN A 267 1.08 23.28 -6.51
C GLN A 267 -0.34 22.80 -6.81
N PRO A 268 -1.30 23.72 -7.05
CA PRO A 268 -2.66 23.35 -7.39
C PRO A 268 -2.75 22.49 -8.65
N VAL A 269 -3.53 21.43 -8.60
CA VAL A 269 -3.83 20.55 -9.73
C VAL A 269 -5.30 20.73 -10.12
N LYS A 270 -5.54 20.96 -11.39
CA LYS A 270 -6.92 21.09 -11.90
C LYS A 270 -7.63 19.74 -11.86
N THR A 271 -8.60 19.61 -10.96
CA THR A 271 -9.36 18.37 -10.71
C THR A 271 -10.88 18.57 -10.80
N GLY A 272 -11.34 19.78 -11.03
CA GLY A 272 -12.76 20.08 -11.23
C GLY A 272 -13.32 19.41 -12.50
N VAL A 273 -14.57 18.97 -12.45
CA VAL A 273 -15.29 18.28 -13.53
C VAL A 273 -16.54 19.08 -13.90
N LYS A 274 -16.86 19.19 -15.19
CA LYS A 274 -18.03 19.94 -15.65
C LYS A 274 -19.31 19.47 -14.94
N LYS A 275 -20.11 20.41 -14.47
CA LYS A 275 -21.36 20.15 -13.74
C LYS A 275 -22.28 19.16 -14.46
N VAL A 276 -22.44 19.31 -15.77
CA VAL A 276 -23.29 18.41 -16.59
C VAL A 276 -22.80 16.96 -16.53
N GLU A 277 -21.50 16.75 -16.47
CA GLU A 277 -20.91 15.41 -16.41
C GLU A 277 -21.06 14.81 -15.01
N LEU A 278 -20.81 15.60 -13.95
CA LEU A 278 -21.07 15.18 -12.57
C LEU A 278 -22.51 14.73 -12.38
N LEU A 279 -23.48 15.51 -12.88
CA LEU A 279 -24.91 15.20 -12.77
C LEU A 279 -25.27 13.93 -13.57
N ARG A 280 -24.73 13.75 -14.78
CA ARG A 280 -24.93 12.54 -15.59
C ARG A 280 -24.41 11.29 -14.88
N ILE A 281 -23.19 11.35 -14.33
CA ILE A 281 -22.62 10.23 -13.60
C ILE A 281 -23.44 9.95 -12.32
N ALA A 282 -23.81 11.00 -11.58
CA ALA A 282 -24.65 10.89 -10.38
C ALA A 282 -25.98 10.18 -10.66
N GLU A 283 -26.68 10.56 -11.73
CA GLU A 283 -27.91 9.89 -12.16
C GLU A 283 -27.65 8.42 -12.48
N ARG A 284 -26.58 8.15 -13.24
CA ARG A 284 -26.28 6.79 -13.70
C ARG A 284 -25.98 5.83 -12.56
N ILE A 285 -25.17 6.25 -11.57
CA ILE A 285 -24.81 5.40 -10.42
C ILE A 285 -25.95 5.25 -9.40
N ASN A 286 -26.96 6.10 -9.44
CA ASN A 286 -28.14 6.05 -8.59
C ASN A 286 -29.40 5.57 -9.37
N THR A 287 -29.22 4.86 -10.48
CA THR A 287 -30.31 4.20 -11.22
C THR A 287 -30.14 2.70 -11.14
N LEU A 288 -31.09 2.05 -10.47
CA LEU A 288 -31.11 0.59 -10.35
C LEU A 288 -31.71 -0.07 -11.60
N PRO A 289 -31.21 -1.25 -12.02
CA PRO A 289 -31.83 -2.03 -13.08
C PRO A 289 -33.28 -2.42 -12.72
N ALA A 290 -34.20 -2.21 -13.63
CA ALA A 290 -35.63 -2.50 -13.39
C ALA A 290 -35.96 -3.99 -13.35
N ASP A 291 -35.10 -4.83 -13.91
CA ASP A 291 -35.20 -6.29 -13.96
C ASP A 291 -34.66 -7.02 -12.73
N LYS A 292 -34.04 -6.26 -11.78
CA LYS A 292 -33.44 -6.80 -10.56
C LYS A 292 -34.17 -6.30 -9.32
N LYS A 293 -34.37 -7.20 -8.37
CA LYS A 293 -34.98 -6.87 -7.06
C LYS A 293 -33.89 -6.70 -6.00
N PHE A 294 -33.94 -5.61 -5.25
CA PHE A 294 -33.02 -5.30 -4.19
C PHE A 294 -33.73 -5.19 -2.85
N PHE A 295 -32.96 -5.34 -1.75
CA PHE A 295 -33.47 -5.13 -0.41
C PHE A 295 -34.01 -3.68 -0.28
N LYS A 296 -35.22 -3.54 0.23
CA LYS A 296 -35.95 -2.25 0.31
C LYS A 296 -35.15 -1.07 0.87
N LYS A 297 -34.17 -1.32 1.76
CA LYS A 297 -33.30 -0.24 2.25
C LYS A 297 -32.32 0.28 1.20
N ILE A 298 -32.00 -0.50 0.16
CA ILE A 298 -31.17 -0.05 -0.97
C ILE A 298 -31.90 0.99 -1.80
N ASP A 299 -33.22 0.79 -2.04
CA ASP A 299 -34.04 1.80 -2.74
C ASP A 299 -33.99 3.14 -2.01
N ARG A 300 -34.06 3.10 -0.67
CA ARG A 300 -33.94 4.31 0.15
C ARG A 300 -32.54 4.97 0.05
N ILE A 301 -31.47 4.19 0.07
CA ILE A 301 -30.11 4.74 -0.10
C ILE A 301 -29.95 5.43 -1.44
N VAL A 302 -30.48 4.84 -2.51
CA VAL A 302 -30.45 5.41 -3.85
C VAL A 302 -31.29 6.69 -3.93
N GLU A 303 -32.48 6.70 -3.31
CA GLU A 303 -33.33 7.90 -3.26
C GLU A 303 -32.68 9.03 -2.43
N ASP A 304 -32.14 8.72 -1.27
CA ASP A 304 -31.41 9.68 -0.43
C ASP A 304 -30.26 10.32 -1.24
N ARG A 305 -29.53 9.55 -2.05
CA ARG A 305 -28.47 10.07 -2.94
C ARG A 305 -29.00 10.98 -4.05
N ARG A 306 -30.17 10.65 -4.62
CA ARG A 306 -30.83 11.53 -5.58
C ARG A 306 -31.22 12.87 -4.96
N MET A 307 -31.77 12.81 -3.75
CA MET A 307 -32.11 14.01 -3.00
C MET A 307 -30.88 14.87 -2.68
N MET A 308 -29.73 14.28 -2.32
CA MET A 308 -28.46 15.01 -2.13
C MET A 308 -28.08 15.85 -3.37
N ILE A 309 -28.31 15.32 -4.57
CA ILE A 309 -28.03 16.03 -5.83
C ILE A 309 -29.04 17.18 -6.03
N LEU A 310 -30.33 16.93 -5.79
CA LEU A 310 -31.38 17.94 -5.93
C LEU A 310 -31.20 19.09 -4.93
N ASP A 311 -30.85 18.76 -3.69
CA ASP A 311 -30.62 19.73 -2.61
C ASP A 311 -29.24 20.41 -2.72
N ASN A 312 -28.41 19.99 -3.70
CA ASN A 312 -27.03 20.45 -3.87
C ASN A 312 -26.17 20.31 -2.60
N ARG A 313 -26.34 19.19 -1.88
CA ARG A 313 -25.67 18.90 -0.59
C ARG A 313 -25.22 17.45 -0.54
N MET A 314 -24.11 17.16 -1.17
CA MET A 314 -23.54 15.82 -1.24
C MET A 314 -22.78 15.48 0.05
N ASP A 315 -23.02 14.29 0.57
CA ASP A 315 -22.23 13.74 1.67
C ASP A 315 -20.88 13.19 1.19
N TRP A 316 -20.12 12.64 2.14
CA TRP A 316 -18.80 12.07 1.89
C TRP A 316 -18.84 10.94 0.86
N ALA A 317 -19.76 9.99 1.04
CA ALA A 317 -19.84 8.81 0.17
C ALA A 317 -20.21 9.17 -1.26
N MET A 318 -21.14 10.12 -1.44
CA MET A 318 -21.54 10.58 -2.78
C MET A 318 -20.38 11.27 -3.50
N ALA A 319 -19.61 12.12 -2.81
CA ALA A 319 -18.43 12.77 -3.39
C ALA A 319 -17.32 11.76 -3.75
N GLU A 320 -17.11 10.76 -2.91
CA GLU A 320 -16.16 9.67 -3.16
C GLU A 320 -16.56 8.86 -4.40
N LEU A 321 -17.82 8.44 -4.50
CA LEU A 321 -18.32 7.69 -5.67
C LEU A 321 -18.26 8.51 -6.97
N LEU A 322 -18.50 9.82 -6.89
CA LEU A 322 -18.34 10.73 -8.03
C LEU A 322 -16.87 10.88 -8.45
N ALA A 323 -15.95 10.91 -7.50
CA ALA A 323 -14.52 10.92 -7.81
C ALA A 323 -14.12 9.66 -8.59
N TYR A 324 -14.56 8.49 -8.15
CA TYR A 324 -14.32 7.24 -8.87
C TYR A 324 -15.01 7.24 -10.25
N GLY A 325 -16.28 7.62 -10.31
CA GLY A 325 -17.04 7.64 -11.55
C GLY A 325 -16.43 8.55 -12.62
N THR A 326 -15.95 9.72 -12.21
CA THR A 326 -15.28 10.65 -13.14
C THR A 326 -13.92 10.15 -13.61
N LEU A 327 -13.14 9.49 -12.76
CA LEU A 327 -11.88 8.86 -13.15
C LEU A 327 -12.10 7.69 -14.12
N LEU A 328 -13.13 6.87 -13.87
CA LEU A 328 -13.50 5.79 -14.77
C LEU A 328 -13.89 6.31 -16.16
N GLU A 329 -14.67 7.37 -16.23
CA GLU A 329 -15.06 8.00 -17.49
C GLU A 329 -13.86 8.57 -18.28
N GLU A 330 -12.83 9.02 -17.57
CA GLU A 330 -11.56 9.46 -18.14
C GLU A 330 -10.63 8.28 -18.53
N GLY A 331 -11.09 7.03 -18.39
CA GLY A 331 -10.36 5.83 -18.78
C GLY A 331 -9.29 5.39 -17.77
N PHE A 332 -9.32 5.90 -16.55
CA PHE A 332 -8.51 5.37 -15.46
C PHE A 332 -9.14 4.11 -14.88
N GLN A 333 -8.31 3.21 -14.37
CA GLN A 333 -8.77 2.06 -13.59
C GLN A 333 -8.93 2.47 -12.12
N VAL A 334 -9.96 1.96 -11.45
CA VAL A 334 -10.15 2.12 -10.01
C VAL A 334 -10.24 0.75 -9.36
N ARG A 335 -9.35 0.49 -8.41
CA ARG A 335 -9.34 -0.71 -7.56
C ARG A 335 -9.40 -0.32 -6.10
N LEU A 336 -10.37 -0.87 -5.37
CA LEU A 336 -10.59 -0.66 -3.96
C LEU A 336 -10.70 -2.00 -3.25
N SER A 337 -9.90 -2.23 -2.24
CA SER A 337 -9.85 -3.49 -1.50
C SER A 337 -9.64 -3.24 -0.01
N GLY A 338 -10.15 -4.12 0.81
CA GLY A 338 -10.09 -4.08 2.27
C GLY A 338 -11.25 -4.82 2.90
N GLN A 339 -11.30 -4.85 4.20
CA GLN A 339 -12.40 -5.50 4.95
C GLN A 339 -13.66 -4.64 4.88
N ASP A 340 -14.81 -5.23 4.54
CA ASP A 340 -16.11 -4.56 4.38
C ASP A 340 -16.15 -3.40 3.35
N THR A 341 -15.17 -3.30 2.48
CA THR A 341 -14.93 -2.16 1.60
C THR A 341 -16.05 -1.95 0.57
N GLU A 342 -16.70 -3.00 0.08
CA GLU A 342 -17.82 -2.89 -0.88
C GLU A 342 -18.96 -2.05 -0.31
N ARG A 343 -19.31 -2.25 0.95
CA ARG A 343 -20.34 -1.49 1.68
C ARG A 343 -19.73 -0.25 2.36
N GLY A 344 -18.48 -0.33 2.75
CA GLY A 344 -17.81 0.50 3.73
C GLY A 344 -18.09 0.02 5.15
N THR A 345 -17.06 0.02 6.01
CA THR A 345 -17.18 -0.42 7.43
C THR A 345 -18.33 0.26 8.15
N PHE A 346 -18.56 1.54 7.88
CA PHE A 346 -19.62 2.36 8.47
C PHE A 346 -20.92 2.36 7.64
N ALA A 347 -21.09 1.40 6.73
CA ALA A 347 -22.25 1.29 5.82
C ALA A 347 -22.52 2.59 5.01
N HIS A 348 -21.51 3.33 4.63
CA HIS A 348 -21.61 4.63 3.95
C HIS A 348 -21.49 4.52 2.44
N ARG A 349 -20.56 3.68 1.93
CA ARG A 349 -20.18 3.65 0.51
C ARG A 349 -21.19 2.94 -0.37
N HIS A 350 -21.56 1.71 -0.05
CA HIS A 350 -22.43 0.86 -0.89
C HIS A 350 -22.05 0.94 -2.38
N ALA A 351 -20.82 0.54 -2.72
CA ALA A 351 -20.32 0.48 -4.08
C ALA A 351 -20.83 -0.75 -4.84
N SER A 352 -21.42 -1.70 -4.11
CA SER A 352 -22.13 -2.86 -4.66
C SER A 352 -23.49 -3.00 -3.99
N PHE A 353 -24.46 -3.54 -4.74
CA PHE A 353 -25.77 -3.94 -4.25
C PHE A 353 -25.99 -5.41 -4.54
N VAL A 354 -26.52 -6.16 -3.58
CA VAL A 354 -26.83 -7.59 -3.72
C VAL A 354 -28.28 -7.76 -4.17
N VAL A 355 -28.47 -8.53 -5.22
CA VAL A 355 -29.79 -8.89 -5.75
C VAL A 355 -30.46 -9.90 -4.80
N GLU A 356 -31.66 -9.59 -4.29
CA GLU A 356 -32.28 -10.30 -3.18
C GLU A 356 -32.55 -11.79 -3.47
N ASP A 357 -32.88 -12.12 -4.71
CA ASP A 357 -33.32 -13.46 -5.09
C ASP A 357 -32.17 -14.37 -5.62
N THR A 358 -30.97 -13.81 -5.88
CA THR A 358 -29.88 -14.55 -6.54
C THR A 358 -28.51 -14.40 -5.87
N ASP A 359 -28.35 -13.51 -4.89
CA ASP A 359 -27.08 -13.08 -4.30
C ASP A 359 -26.08 -12.49 -5.35
N GLU A 360 -26.52 -12.22 -6.57
CA GLU A 360 -25.69 -11.56 -7.58
C GLU A 360 -25.34 -10.14 -7.13
N LYS A 361 -24.08 -9.75 -7.30
CA LYS A 361 -23.64 -8.37 -7.01
C LYS A 361 -23.79 -7.47 -8.24
N TYR A 362 -24.53 -6.38 -8.07
CA TYR A 362 -24.61 -5.29 -9.02
C TYR A 362 -23.70 -4.15 -8.60
N PHE A 363 -22.88 -3.66 -9.52
CA PHE A 363 -21.93 -2.58 -9.29
C PHE A 363 -22.29 -1.36 -10.15
N PRO A 364 -22.91 -0.31 -9.60
CA PRO A 364 -23.30 0.86 -10.37
C PRO A 364 -22.13 1.49 -11.15
N LEU A 365 -20.96 1.59 -10.52
CA LEU A 365 -19.75 2.17 -11.11
C LEU A 365 -19.17 1.36 -12.29
N LYS A 366 -19.60 0.12 -12.52
CA LYS A 366 -19.24 -0.66 -13.73
C LYS A 366 -20.11 -0.33 -14.94
N ASN A 367 -21.16 0.47 -14.74
CA ASN A 367 -22.23 0.69 -15.73
C ASN A 367 -22.46 2.18 -16.05
N ILE A 368 -21.41 3.01 -15.99
CA ILE A 368 -21.49 4.45 -16.30
C ILE A 368 -21.53 4.66 -17.81
N SER A 369 -20.58 4.05 -18.55
CA SER A 369 -20.50 4.07 -20.02
C SER A 369 -19.80 2.81 -20.54
N GLU A 370 -19.93 2.57 -21.87
CA GLU A 370 -19.31 1.40 -22.52
C GLU A 370 -17.77 1.54 -22.64
N THR A 371 -17.26 2.74 -22.61
CA THR A 371 -15.84 3.04 -22.85
C THR A 371 -15.06 3.39 -21.58
N GLN A 372 -15.71 3.33 -20.43
CA GLN A 372 -15.08 3.65 -19.15
C GLN A 372 -13.92 2.70 -18.78
N GLY A 373 -13.07 3.15 -17.87
CA GLY A 373 -12.06 2.31 -17.23
C GLY A 373 -12.66 1.21 -16.36
N GLN A 374 -11.83 0.25 -15.96
CA GLN A 374 -12.27 -0.89 -15.16
C GLN A 374 -12.46 -0.48 -13.69
N PHE A 375 -13.62 -0.86 -13.12
CA PHE A 375 -13.90 -0.72 -11.70
C PHE A 375 -13.82 -2.07 -10.97
N HIS A 376 -12.98 -2.15 -9.96
CA HIS A 376 -12.83 -3.31 -9.12
C HIS A 376 -13.01 -2.92 -7.64
N VAL A 377 -13.92 -3.58 -6.96
CA VAL A 377 -14.07 -3.44 -5.50
C VAL A 377 -14.23 -4.83 -4.89
N PHE A 378 -13.48 -5.10 -3.81
CA PHE A 378 -13.45 -6.42 -3.18
C PHE A 378 -13.39 -6.29 -1.67
N ASN A 379 -14.27 -7.01 -0.98
CA ASN A 379 -14.03 -7.32 0.41
C ASN A 379 -12.86 -8.30 0.49
N SER A 380 -11.80 -7.92 1.18
CA SER A 380 -10.66 -8.80 1.40
C SER A 380 -10.98 -9.89 2.43
N HIS A 381 -10.20 -10.96 2.44
CA HIS A 381 -10.14 -11.81 3.62
C HIS A 381 -9.52 -11.04 4.79
N LEU A 382 -9.64 -11.58 6.00
CA LEU A 382 -9.22 -10.93 7.24
C LEU A 382 -7.68 -10.97 7.39
N SER A 383 -7.01 -10.07 6.70
CA SER A 383 -5.57 -9.88 6.69
C SER A 383 -5.25 -8.44 6.31
N GLU A 384 -4.44 -7.77 7.09
CA GLU A 384 -3.88 -6.46 6.75
C GLU A 384 -2.54 -6.60 6.05
N TYR A 385 -1.66 -7.48 6.56
CA TYR A 385 -0.28 -7.63 6.12
C TYR A 385 -0.18 -8.11 4.67
N GLY A 386 -0.79 -9.27 4.38
CA GLY A 386 -0.78 -9.84 3.04
C GLY A 386 -1.55 -8.98 2.04
N VAL A 387 -2.71 -8.43 2.44
CA VAL A 387 -3.56 -7.61 1.56
C VAL A 387 -2.89 -6.28 1.21
N LEU A 388 -2.32 -5.56 2.18
CA LEU A 388 -1.59 -4.32 1.89
C LEU A 388 -0.37 -4.60 0.99
N GLY A 389 0.35 -5.68 1.23
CA GLY A 389 1.45 -6.10 0.36
C GLY A 389 1.00 -6.37 -1.07
N PHE A 390 -0.14 -7.05 -1.24
CA PHE A 390 -0.74 -7.29 -2.54
C PHE A 390 -1.14 -5.99 -3.25
N GLU A 391 -1.85 -5.09 -2.58
CA GLU A 391 -2.32 -3.83 -3.18
C GLU A 391 -1.14 -2.90 -3.52
N TYR A 392 -0.08 -2.90 -2.70
CA TYR A 392 1.16 -2.21 -3.07
C TYR A 392 1.74 -2.78 -4.36
N GLY A 393 1.90 -4.11 -4.45
CA GLY A 393 2.37 -4.77 -5.66
C GLY A 393 1.50 -4.48 -6.88
N TYR A 394 0.17 -4.46 -6.70
CA TYR A 394 -0.79 -4.12 -7.75
C TYR A 394 -0.59 -2.69 -8.28
N SER A 395 -0.33 -1.73 -7.40
CA SER A 395 -0.13 -0.32 -7.76
C SER A 395 1.15 -0.05 -8.58
N LEU A 396 2.12 -0.98 -8.57
CA LEU A 396 3.43 -0.77 -9.19
C LEU A 396 3.42 -0.87 -10.72
N THR A 397 2.57 -1.68 -11.31
CA THR A 397 2.64 -2.01 -12.75
C THR A 397 1.63 -1.28 -13.61
N ASN A 398 0.72 -0.52 -13.01
CA ASN A 398 -0.23 0.31 -13.72
C ASN A 398 -0.34 1.72 -13.10
N PRO A 399 0.48 2.69 -13.52
CA PRO A 399 0.43 4.06 -12.98
C PRO A 399 -0.86 4.81 -13.35
N ARG A 400 -1.74 4.25 -14.20
CA ARG A 400 -3.06 4.76 -14.51
C ARG A 400 -4.17 4.09 -13.69
N SER A 401 -3.82 3.34 -12.65
CA SER A 401 -4.76 2.76 -11.70
C SER A 401 -4.78 3.54 -10.39
N LEU A 402 -5.96 3.93 -9.95
CA LEU A 402 -6.21 4.32 -8.57
C LEU A 402 -6.36 3.04 -7.75
N THR A 403 -5.31 2.65 -7.05
CA THR A 403 -5.29 1.46 -6.21
C THR A 403 -5.43 1.88 -4.76
N ILE A 404 -6.49 1.45 -4.09
CA ILE A 404 -6.83 1.84 -2.71
C ILE A 404 -6.89 0.61 -1.82
N TRP A 405 -6.18 0.66 -0.70
CA TRP A 405 -6.41 -0.25 0.42
C TRP A 405 -7.10 0.50 1.55
N GLU A 406 -8.23 -0.03 2.04
CA GLU A 406 -8.98 0.52 3.18
C GLU A 406 -8.87 -0.42 4.39
N ALA A 407 -8.35 0.10 5.49
CA ALA A 407 -8.36 -0.60 6.76
C ALA A 407 -9.78 -0.60 7.35
N GLN A 408 -10.15 -1.68 8.07
CA GLN A 408 -11.40 -1.72 8.83
C GLN A 408 -11.50 -0.56 9.83
N PHE A 409 -10.42 -0.36 10.60
CA PHE A 409 -10.07 0.83 11.36
C PHE A 409 -8.59 1.12 11.12
N GLY A 410 -8.21 2.38 11.10
CA GLY A 410 -6.81 2.76 10.93
C GLY A 410 -5.89 2.21 12.03
N ASP A 411 -6.44 1.94 13.20
CA ASP A 411 -5.76 1.30 14.33
C ASP A 411 -5.12 -0.05 13.93
N PHE A 412 -5.78 -0.83 13.05
CA PHE A 412 -5.31 -2.16 12.64
C PHE A 412 -4.20 -2.14 11.58
N PHE A 413 -3.91 -0.98 11.04
CA PHE A 413 -2.81 -0.80 10.09
C PHE A 413 -1.47 -1.33 10.62
N ASN A 414 -1.24 -1.28 11.93
CA ASN A 414 0.03 -1.67 12.55
C ASN A 414 0.41 -3.16 12.32
N VAL A 415 -0.56 -4.03 11.99
CA VAL A 415 -0.27 -5.40 11.57
C VAL A 415 0.51 -5.44 10.25
N ALA A 416 0.32 -4.45 9.39
CA ALA A 416 0.99 -4.30 8.10
C ALA A 416 2.19 -3.33 8.12
N GLN A 417 2.67 -2.94 9.29
CA GLN A 417 3.74 -1.94 9.44
C GLN A 417 5.00 -2.29 8.63
N VAL A 418 5.33 -3.57 8.50
CA VAL A 418 6.49 -4.03 7.72
C VAL A 418 6.38 -3.63 6.25
N ILE A 419 5.19 -3.74 5.64
CA ILE A 419 4.98 -3.31 4.25
C ILE A 419 5.18 -1.80 4.14
N PHE A 420 4.72 -1.04 5.12
CA PHE A 420 4.91 0.40 5.13
C PHE A 420 6.38 0.79 5.22
N ASP A 421 7.10 0.27 6.21
CA ASP A 421 8.50 0.62 6.48
C ASP A 421 9.43 0.18 5.36
N GLN A 422 9.24 -1.03 4.84
CA GLN A 422 10.18 -1.62 3.89
C GLN A 422 9.89 -1.28 2.42
N TYR A 423 8.64 -0.91 2.09
CA TYR A 423 8.25 -0.66 0.72
C TYR A 423 7.59 0.71 0.53
N ILE A 424 6.45 1.00 1.16
CA ILE A 424 5.66 2.20 0.87
C ILE A 424 6.49 3.47 1.14
N SER A 425 7.15 3.56 2.28
CA SER A 425 7.92 4.75 2.68
C SER A 425 9.31 4.84 2.07
N SER A 426 9.94 3.70 1.73
CA SER A 426 11.38 3.64 1.46
C SER A 426 11.77 3.08 0.09
N ALA A 427 10.84 2.46 -0.66
CA ALA A 427 11.17 1.80 -1.93
C ALA A 427 11.66 2.77 -3.02
N TYR A 428 11.20 4.01 -3.02
CA TYR A 428 11.70 5.01 -3.96
C TYR A 428 13.18 5.32 -3.70
N GLU A 429 13.57 5.52 -2.44
CA GLU A 429 14.94 5.83 -2.05
C GLU A 429 15.88 4.63 -2.28
N LYS A 430 15.44 3.42 -1.92
CA LYS A 430 16.25 2.20 -2.06
C LYS A 430 16.37 1.71 -3.51
N TRP A 431 15.28 1.74 -4.27
CA TRP A 431 15.16 1.02 -5.55
C TRP A 431 14.65 1.89 -6.70
N GLY A 432 14.35 3.16 -6.45
CA GLY A 432 13.78 4.08 -7.44
C GLY A 432 12.35 3.73 -7.87
N MET A 433 11.61 2.97 -7.05
CA MET A 433 10.26 2.50 -7.37
C MET A 433 9.21 3.54 -7.00
N MET A 434 8.47 4.01 -7.99
CA MET A 434 7.29 4.85 -7.80
C MET A 434 6.02 3.99 -7.65
N ASN A 435 5.01 4.51 -6.96
CA ASN A 435 3.68 3.90 -6.90
C ASN A 435 2.60 4.94 -6.62
N SER A 436 1.35 4.60 -6.93
CA SER A 436 0.18 5.45 -6.71
C SER A 436 -0.77 4.92 -5.63
N LEU A 437 -0.29 4.04 -4.76
CA LEU A 437 -1.10 3.42 -3.71
C LEU A 437 -1.75 4.49 -2.81
N VAL A 438 -3.02 4.29 -2.51
CA VAL A 438 -3.78 5.11 -1.56
C VAL A 438 -4.18 4.25 -0.36
N LEU A 439 -3.98 4.76 0.83
CA LEU A 439 -4.45 4.14 2.06
C LEU A 439 -5.61 4.96 2.62
N TYR A 440 -6.73 4.28 2.91
CA TYR A 440 -7.84 4.84 3.69
C TYR A 440 -7.75 4.28 5.11
N LEU A 441 -7.51 5.17 6.07
CA LEU A 441 -7.29 4.82 7.46
C LEU A 441 -8.33 5.54 8.34
N PRO A 442 -9.46 4.89 8.68
CA PRO A 442 -10.45 5.48 9.58
C PRO A 442 -9.82 5.91 10.90
N HIS A 443 -9.92 7.22 11.20
CA HIS A 443 -9.29 7.85 12.35
C HIS A 443 -10.21 8.91 12.95
N GLY A 444 -10.26 8.99 14.27
CA GLY A 444 -11.00 10.01 15.01
C GLY A 444 -11.34 9.54 16.42
N TYR A 445 -11.27 10.46 17.35
CA TYR A 445 -11.56 10.24 18.76
C TYR A 445 -13.06 10.43 19.02
N GLU A 446 -13.79 9.33 19.18
CA GLU A 446 -15.26 9.31 19.25
C GLU A 446 -15.78 8.44 20.43
N GLY A 447 -14.93 8.20 21.43
CA GLY A 447 -15.29 7.40 22.60
C GLY A 447 -15.41 5.90 22.35
N GLN A 448 -14.80 5.38 21.28
CA GLN A 448 -14.86 3.97 20.87
C GLN A 448 -13.71 3.13 21.44
N GLY A 449 -12.94 3.68 22.39
CA GLY A 449 -11.85 2.97 23.06
C GLY A 449 -10.50 3.09 22.36
N PRO A 450 -9.47 2.44 22.92
CA PRO A 450 -8.07 2.64 22.48
C PRO A 450 -7.73 2.04 21.11
N GLU A 451 -8.52 1.10 20.61
CA GLU A 451 -8.23 0.35 19.38
C GLU A 451 -9.15 0.71 18.21
N HIS A 452 -9.97 1.77 18.35
CA HIS A 452 -10.92 2.24 17.34
C HIS A 452 -10.91 3.78 17.26
N SER A 453 -9.77 4.40 17.58
CA SER A 453 -9.62 5.86 17.64
C SER A 453 -8.47 6.40 16.82
N SER A 454 -7.32 5.74 16.81
CA SER A 454 -6.11 6.31 16.23
C SER A 454 -5.39 5.37 15.26
N ALA A 455 -5.25 5.82 14.02
CA ALA A 455 -4.35 5.22 13.05
C ALA A 455 -2.87 5.58 13.29
N ARG A 456 -2.54 6.32 14.36
CA ARG A 456 -1.18 6.73 14.71
C ARG A 456 -0.52 7.63 13.66
N ILE A 457 -1.11 8.79 13.41
CA ILE A 457 -0.63 9.80 12.44
C ILE A 457 0.86 10.09 12.60
N GLU A 458 1.34 10.19 13.84
CA GLU A 458 2.74 10.44 14.19
C GLU A 458 3.71 9.43 13.59
N ARG A 459 3.33 8.16 13.43
CA ARG A 459 4.18 7.12 12.85
C ARG A 459 4.41 7.35 11.36
N PHE A 460 3.38 7.77 10.64
CA PHE A 460 3.49 8.12 9.23
C PHE A 460 4.34 9.37 9.05
N LEU A 461 4.09 10.41 9.84
CA LEU A 461 4.82 11.68 9.77
C LEU A 461 6.30 11.53 10.10
N ASN A 462 6.68 10.60 11.00
CA ASN A 462 8.08 10.32 11.31
C ASN A 462 8.86 9.68 10.14
N LEU A 463 8.16 9.02 9.21
CA LEU A 463 8.76 8.37 8.04
C LEU A 463 8.73 9.24 6.78
N THR A 464 8.32 10.50 6.90
CA THR A 464 8.27 11.43 5.77
C THR A 464 9.64 12.06 5.49
N ALA A 465 10.08 11.98 4.24
CA ALA A 465 11.28 12.64 3.73
C ALA A 465 11.22 12.76 2.19
N ASP A 466 11.83 13.78 1.63
CA ASP A 466 12.08 13.94 0.19
C ASP A 466 10.87 13.69 -0.73
N ASN A 467 9.68 14.11 -0.28
CA ASN A 467 8.41 13.88 -0.98
C ASN A 467 8.07 12.40 -1.22
N ASN A 468 8.49 11.50 -0.33
CA ASN A 468 8.26 10.07 -0.46
C ASN A 468 6.78 9.65 -0.37
N MET A 469 5.91 10.48 0.18
CA MET A 469 4.47 10.23 0.32
C MET A 469 3.69 11.53 0.51
N GLN A 470 2.38 11.43 0.61
CA GLN A 470 1.49 12.49 1.09
C GLN A 470 0.75 11.99 2.32
N VAL A 471 0.55 12.88 3.32
CA VAL A 471 -0.23 12.58 4.54
C VAL A 471 -1.33 13.63 4.67
N VAL A 472 -2.59 13.22 4.60
CA VAL A 472 -3.75 14.11 4.44
C VAL A 472 -4.88 13.72 5.38
N VAL A 473 -5.57 14.70 5.94
CA VAL A 473 -6.75 14.54 6.81
C VAL A 473 -7.88 15.43 6.27
N PRO A 474 -8.55 15.04 5.17
CA PRO A 474 -9.58 15.88 4.57
C PRO A 474 -10.81 16.00 5.47
N THR A 475 -11.42 17.18 5.51
CA THR A 475 -12.57 17.47 6.36
C THR A 475 -13.86 17.73 5.60
N THR A 476 -13.81 17.86 4.27
CA THR A 476 -15.00 18.09 3.45
C THR A 476 -15.13 17.09 2.31
N PRO A 477 -16.37 16.76 1.86
CA PRO A 477 -16.60 15.89 0.70
C PRO A 477 -15.90 16.40 -0.57
N ALA A 478 -15.95 17.73 -0.84
CA ALA A 478 -15.29 18.31 -1.99
C ALA A 478 -13.77 18.12 -1.94
N ASN A 479 -13.16 18.34 -0.77
CA ASN A 479 -11.72 18.16 -0.65
C ASN A 479 -11.31 16.70 -0.82
N MET A 480 -12.12 15.74 -0.35
CA MET A 480 -11.91 14.30 -0.63
C MET A 480 -12.02 13.98 -2.12
N PHE A 481 -13.06 14.50 -2.82
CA PHE A 481 -13.22 14.35 -4.27
C PHE A 481 -11.99 14.83 -5.04
N HIS A 482 -11.53 16.03 -4.74
CA HIS A 482 -10.36 16.62 -5.40
C HIS A 482 -9.06 15.88 -5.07
N LEU A 483 -8.89 15.42 -3.83
CA LEU A 483 -7.72 14.67 -3.39
C LEU A 483 -7.54 13.36 -4.16
N VAL A 484 -8.62 12.59 -4.26
CA VAL A 484 -8.62 11.30 -4.97
C VAL A 484 -8.32 11.49 -6.46
N ARG A 485 -8.91 12.50 -7.08
CA ARG A 485 -8.64 12.83 -8.48
C ARG A 485 -7.22 13.36 -8.67
N ARG A 486 -6.72 14.20 -7.75
CA ARG A 486 -5.35 14.74 -7.76
C ARG A 486 -4.31 13.63 -7.86
N GLN A 487 -4.51 12.49 -7.18
CA GLN A 487 -3.59 11.36 -7.17
C GLN A 487 -3.26 10.83 -8.58
N LEU A 488 -4.21 10.87 -9.51
CA LEU A 488 -4.01 10.41 -10.88
C LEU A 488 -3.76 11.54 -11.90
N HIS A 489 -4.19 12.76 -11.60
CA HIS A 489 -3.96 13.91 -12.48
C HIS A 489 -2.56 14.52 -12.35
N TRP A 490 -1.83 14.21 -11.29
CA TRP A 490 -0.42 14.57 -11.21
C TRP A 490 0.43 13.74 -12.17
N ASN A 491 1.53 14.35 -12.66
CA ASN A 491 2.55 13.65 -13.42
C ASN A 491 3.67 13.07 -12.53
N VAL A 492 3.34 12.74 -11.30
CA VAL A 492 4.16 12.05 -10.30
C VAL A 492 3.33 10.93 -9.68
N ARG A 493 3.99 9.87 -9.24
CA ARG A 493 3.33 8.76 -8.54
C ARG A 493 4.03 8.52 -7.21
N ILE A 494 3.34 8.87 -6.13
CA ILE A 494 3.77 8.68 -4.74
C ILE A 494 2.59 8.17 -3.91
N PRO A 495 2.83 7.43 -2.84
CA PRO A 495 1.78 6.99 -1.92
C PRO A 495 0.98 8.16 -1.34
N LEU A 496 -0.31 7.94 -1.17
CA LEU A 496 -1.22 8.88 -0.52
C LEU A 496 -1.86 8.24 0.71
N ILE A 497 -1.58 8.78 1.88
CA ILE A 497 -2.11 8.32 3.15
C ILE A 497 -3.25 9.26 3.56
N ILE A 498 -4.48 8.75 3.57
CA ILE A 498 -5.67 9.51 3.94
C ILE A 498 -6.21 9.00 5.27
N PHE A 499 -6.21 9.86 6.27
CA PHE A 499 -6.93 9.60 7.52
C PHE A 499 -8.39 9.95 7.30
N THR A 500 -9.20 8.93 7.03
CA THR A 500 -10.62 9.09 6.71
C THR A 500 -11.46 9.25 7.98
N PRO A 501 -12.53 10.04 7.94
CA PRO A 501 -13.39 10.23 9.10
C PRO A 501 -14.30 9.01 9.35
N LYS A 502 -14.93 8.99 10.53
CA LYS A 502 -15.96 8.04 10.93
C LYS A 502 -17.32 8.72 11.05
N SER A 503 -17.57 9.48 12.12
CA SER A 503 -18.86 10.18 12.32
C SER A 503 -19.11 11.26 11.28
N LEU A 504 -18.06 11.90 10.76
CA LEU A 504 -18.22 12.94 9.73
C LEU A 504 -18.76 12.41 8.39
N LEU A 505 -18.68 11.10 8.13
CA LEU A 505 -19.24 10.48 6.92
C LEU A 505 -20.73 10.81 6.68
N ARG A 506 -21.48 11.08 7.77
CA ARG A 506 -22.92 11.41 7.73
C ARG A 506 -23.28 12.63 8.56
N HIS A 507 -22.27 13.43 8.93
CA HIS A 507 -22.53 14.60 9.75
C HIS A 507 -23.26 15.69 8.94
N PRO A 508 -24.36 16.29 9.44
CA PRO A 508 -25.19 17.23 8.67
C PRO A 508 -24.44 18.46 8.16
N MET A 509 -23.37 18.88 8.85
CA MET A 509 -22.53 20.00 8.45
C MET A 509 -21.46 19.61 7.41
N VAL A 510 -21.22 18.32 7.20
CA VAL A 510 -20.18 17.80 6.31
C VAL A 510 -20.81 17.46 4.97
N THR A 511 -21.14 18.50 4.23
CA THR A 511 -21.72 18.41 2.88
C THR A 511 -21.01 19.38 1.95
N SER A 512 -20.99 19.07 0.66
CA SER A 512 -20.45 19.94 -0.37
C SER A 512 -21.41 20.06 -1.56
N SER A 513 -21.36 21.21 -2.23
CA SER A 513 -22.14 21.48 -3.43
C SER A 513 -21.52 20.88 -4.68
N VAL A 514 -22.31 20.69 -5.74
CA VAL A 514 -21.82 20.32 -7.08
C VAL A 514 -20.84 21.36 -7.64
N ASP A 515 -21.05 22.64 -7.28
CA ASP A 515 -20.20 23.72 -7.75
C ASP A 515 -18.79 23.66 -7.15
N GLU A 516 -18.64 23.21 -5.87
CA GLU A 516 -17.35 22.97 -5.26
C GLU A 516 -16.61 21.82 -5.96
N LEU A 517 -17.29 20.76 -6.38
CA LEU A 517 -16.69 19.65 -7.16
C LEU A 517 -16.35 20.08 -8.59
N SER A 518 -17.12 21.00 -9.17
CA SER A 518 -16.94 21.43 -10.55
C SER A 518 -15.80 22.43 -10.73
N ASN A 519 -15.68 23.39 -9.82
CA ASN A 519 -14.78 24.54 -9.96
C ASN A 519 -13.58 24.52 -9.00
N GLY A 520 -13.55 23.59 -8.03
CA GLY A 520 -12.53 23.50 -7.00
C GLY A 520 -11.28 22.75 -7.43
N HIS A 521 -10.38 22.66 -6.48
CA HIS A 521 -9.20 21.79 -6.45
C HIS A 521 -8.95 21.41 -5.00
N PHE A 522 -8.04 20.47 -4.74
CA PHE A 522 -7.67 20.14 -3.38
C PHE A 522 -7.04 21.34 -2.69
N GLN A 523 -7.51 21.63 -1.49
CA GLN A 523 -7.02 22.70 -0.64
C GLN A 523 -6.22 22.09 0.52
N GLU A 524 -4.95 22.44 0.62
CA GLU A 524 -4.05 22.00 1.70
C GLU A 524 -4.44 22.65 3.04
N ILE A 525 -5.03 23.84 2.97
CA ILE A 525 -5.55 24.59 4.11
C ILE A 525 -6.93 25.16 3.76
N ILE A 526 -7.84 25.16 4.72
CA ILE A 526 -9.14 25.82 4.60
C ILE A 526 -9.29 26.79 5.77
N GLU A 527 -9.39 28.08 5.46
CA GLU A 527 -9.67 29.14 6.44
C GLU A 527 -11.18 29.33 6.62
N ASP A 528 -11.62 29.63 7.85
CA ASP A 528 -12.97 30.12 8.07
C ASP A 528 -13.15 31.55 7.52
N VAL A 529 -14.33 31.83 7.00
CA VAL A 529 -14.67 33.17 6.51
C VAL A 529 -14.91 34.09 7.70
N VAL A 530 -14.03 35.06 7.88
CA VAL A 530 -14.11 36.02 8.98
C VAL A 530 -14.53 37.39 8.44
N SER A 531 -15.64 37.95 8.96
CA SER A 531 -16.15 39.26 8.56
C SER A 531 -15.35 40.43 9.10
N LYS A 532 -14.68 40.28 10.24
CA LYS A 532 -13.92 41.31 10.94
C LYS A 532 -12.58 40.80 11.43
N PRO A 533 -11.59 40.63 10.55
CA PRO A 533 -10.28 40.07 10.90
C PRO A 533 -9.58 40.81 12.05
N GLU A 534 -9.78 42.13 12.14
CA GLU A 534 -9.21 42.99 13.17
C GLU A 534 -9.70 42.71 14.59
N LYS A 535 -10.78 41.96 14.74
CA LYS A 535 -11.33 41.57 16.05
C LYS A 535 -10.84 40.22 16.54
N ILE A 536 -10.12 39.50 15.74
CA ILE A 536 -9.63 38.17 16.09
C ILE A 536 -8.51 38.28 17.11
N ARG A 537 -8.68 37.65 18.28
CA ARG A 537 -7.67 37.57 19.35
C ARG A 537 -6.89 36.25 19.33
N LYS A 538 -7.53 35.16 18.88
CA LYS A 538 -6.90 33.84 18.84
C LYS A 538 -6.98 33.24 17.43
N LEU A 539 -5.84 32.75 16.94
CA LEU A 539 -5.73 32.04 15.70
C LEU A 539 -5.47 30.55 15.99
N VAL A 540 -6.42 29.68 15.63
CA VAL A 540 -6.40 28.26 15.95
C VAL A 540 -6.18 27.44 14.69
N PHE A 541 -5.10 26.67 14.63
CA PHE A 541 -4.86 25.67 13.62
C PHE A 541 -5.26 24.30 14.17
N THR A 542 -6.01 23.53 13.40
CA THR A 542 -6.46 22.19 13.74
C THR A 542 -6.63 21.33 12.49
N TYR A 543 -6.92 20.04 12.66
CA TYR A 543 -7.22 19.11 11.56
C TYR A 543 -8.30 18.10 11.97
N GLY A 544 -8.89 17.45 10.99
CA GLY A 544 -9.86 16.38 11.19
C GLY A 544 -11.13 16.81 11.92
N LYS A 545 -11.69 15.89 12.69
CA LYS A 545 -12.99 16.04 13.36
C LYS A 545 -13.03 17.20 14.35
N LEU A 546 -11.92 17.49 15.04
CA LEU A 546 -11.89 18.52 16.09
C LEU A 546 -12.33 19.88 15.57
N TYR A 547 -12.11 20.17 14.28
CA TYR A 547 -12.66 21.39 13.66
C TYR A 547 -14.17 21.55 13.89
N TYR A 548 -14.92 20.48 13.66
CA TYR A 548 -16.40 20.54 13.78
C TYR A 548 -16.86 20.66 15.22
N ASP A 549 -16.15 20.08 16.18
CA ASP A 549 -16.43 20.24 17.60
C ASP A 549 -16.17 21.67 18.07
N LEU A 550 -15.06 22.28 17.63
CA LEU A 550 -14.71 23.68 17.88
C LEU A 550 -15.73 24.62 17.23
N HIS A 551 -16.02 24.41 15.94
CA HIS A 551 -16.95 25.27 15.19
C HIS A 551 -18.38 25.22 15.77
N LYS A 552 -18.82 24.03 16.19
CA LYS A 552 -20.12 23.87 16.85
C LYS A 552 -20.18 24.71 18.13
N ARG A 553 -19.19 24.59 19.01
CA ARG A 553 -19.13 25.38 20.25
C ARG A 553 -19.03 26.87 19.98
N GLN A 554 -18.23 27.29 19.03
CA GLN A 554 -18.10 28.69 18.60
C GLN A 554 -19.47 29.27 18.19
N ALA A 555 -20.24 28.51 17.40
CA ALA A 555 -21.55 28.92 16.94
C ALA A 555 -22.60 28.98 18.09
N GLU A 556 -22.61 27.98 18.96
CA GLU A 556 -23.54 27.88 20.10
C GLU A 556 -23.32 29.00 21.12
N GLU A 557 -22.07 29.41 21.36
CA GLU A 557 -21.71 30.44 22.31
C GLU A 557 -21.58 31.85 21.68
N GLY A 558 -21.69 31.96 20.36
CA GLY A 558 -21.63 33.26 19.64
C GLY A 558 -20.24 33.91 19.66
N ILE A 559 -19.17 33.11 19.74
CA ILE A 559 -17.78 33.56 19.84
C ILE A 559 -17.32 34.12 18.50
N GLN A 560 -16.87 35.40 18.46
CA GLN A 560 -16.49 36.08 17.21
C GLN A 560 -15.01 36.51 17.16
N ASP A 561 -14.25 36.30 18.20
CA ASP A 561 -12.88 36.75 18.36
C ASP A 561 -11.83 35.60 18.21
N VAL A 562 -12.28 34.45 17.76
CA VAL A 562 -11.47 33.29 17.44
C VAL A 562 -11.68 32.92 15.99
N THR A 563 -10.62 32.67 15.23
CA THR A 563 -10.71 32.08 13.89
C THR A 563 -10.04 30.70 13.86
N ILE A 564 -10.65 29.77 13.13
CA ILE A 564 -10.20 28.38 13.06
C ILE A 564 -9.74 28.10 11.63
N VAL A 565 -8.56 27.50 11.52
CA VAL A 565 -7.92 27.13 10.25
C VAL A 565 -7.74 25.63 10.23
N ARG A 566 -8.26 24.98 9.19
CA ARG A 566 -8.10 23.54 8.97
C ARG A 566 -6.86 23.26 8.16
N VAL A 567 -5.95 22.47 8.69
CA VAL A 567 -4.79 21.95 7.97
C VAL A 567 -5.15 20.57 7.41
N GLU A 568 -5.52 20.54 6.14
CA GLU A 568 -5.99 19.32 5.47
C GLU A 568 -4.81 18.43 5.05
N GLN A 569 -3.64 19.00 4.73
CA GLN A 569 -2.43 18.27 4.36
C GLN A 569 -1.35 18.47 5.42
N LEU A 570 -0.94 17.36 6.06
CA LEU A 570 0.11 17.37 7.08
C LEU A 570 1.51 17.11 6.50
N PHE A 571 1.60 16.43 5.35
CA PHE A 571 2.86 16.29 4.62
C PHE A 571 2.63 16.19 3.09
N PRO A 572 3.38 16.93 2.28
CA PRO A 572 4.23 18.05 2.67
C PRO A 572 3.43 19.14 3.40
N LEU A 573 3.99 19.66 4.48
CA LEU A 573 3.31 20.72 5.23
C LEU A 573 3.27 22.03 4.40
N PRO A 574 2.11 22.70 4.23
CA PRO A 574 1.98 23.92 3.44
C PRO A 574 2.50 25.13 4.20
N ILE A 575 3.82 25.18 4.43
CA ILE A 575 4.52 26.13 5.30
C ILE A 575 4.24 27.59 4.89
N ASP A 576 4.31 27.89 3.59
CA ASP A 576 4.13 29.26 3.09
C ASP A 576 2.68 29.73 3.25
N GLN A 577 1.71 28.85 3.06
CA GLN A 577 0.31 29.15 3.31
C GLN A 577 0.08 29.41 4.81
N ILE A 578 0.62 28.58 5.70
CA ILE A 578 0.53 28.78 7.16
C ILE A 578 1.14 30.12 7.56
N LYS A 579 2.34 30.44 7.08
CA LYS A 579 3.01 31.72 7.35
C LYS A 579 2.23 32.92 6.83
N SER A 580 1.63 32.79 5.64
CA SER A 580 0.78 33.84 5.06
C SER A 580 -0.45 34.12 5.91
N ILE A 581 -1.10 33.08 6.43
CA ILE A 581 -2.25 33.22 7.34
C ILE A 581 -1.81 33.89 8.65
N ILE A 582 -0.71 33.45 9.25
CA ILE A 582 -0.17 34.09 10.46
C ILE A 582 0.13 35.58 10.21
N ALA A 583 0.72 35.91 9.06
CA ALA A 583 0.99 37.31 8.69
C ALA A 583 -0.27 38.14 8.52
N LYS A 584 -1.40 37.57 8.12
CA LYS A 584 -2.72 38.23 8.04
C LYS A 584 -3.25 38.59 9.43
N TYR A 585 -2.90 37.82 10.47
CA TYR A 585 -3.39 37.99 11.85
C TYR A 585 -2.26 38.36 12.83
N GLN A 586 -1.36 39.28 12.46
CA GLN A 586 -0.18 39.66 13.30
C GLN A 586 -0.54 40.24 14.67
N HIS A 587 -1.75 40.69 14.87
CA HIS A 587 -2.24 41.35 16.09
C HIS A 587 -2.83 40.34 17.11
N VAL A 588 -2.94 39.07 16.79
CA VAL A 588 -3.53 38.07 17.69
C VAL A 588 -2.68 37.87 18.95
N GLU A 589 -3.36 37.63 20.06
CA GLU A 589 -2.74 37.38 21.35
C GLU A 589 -2.11 35.98 21.42
N LYS A 590 -2.74 34.98 20.72
CA LYS A 590 -2.34 33.61 20.76
C LYS A 590 -2.45 32.94 19.39
N ILE A 591 -1.45 32.13 19.08
CA ILE A 591 -1.46 31.18 17.96
C ILE A 591 -1.49 29.79 18.55
N ILE A 592 -2.56 29.04 18.30
CA ILE A 592 -2.84 27.76 18.93
C ILE A 592 -2.72 26.63 17.88
N TRP A 593 -2.07 25.53 18.24
CA TRP A 593 -2.22 24.25 17.58
C TRP A 593 -3.12 23.36 18.44
N ALA A 594 -4.31 23.04 17.96
CA ALA A 594 -5.27 22.18 18.64
C ALA A 594 -5.37 20.82 17.96
N GLN A 595 -5.25 19.73 18.72
CA GLN A 595 -5.40 18.36 18.23
C GLN A 595 -6.15 17.48 19.21
N ASP A 596 -6.84 16.45 18.69
CA ASP A 596 -7.62 15.49 19.49
C ASP A 596 -6.73 14.43 20.16
N GLU A 597 -5.56 14.19 19.58
CA GLU A 597 -4.60 13.22 20.06
C GLU A 597 -3.89 13.69 21.34
N PRO A 598 -3.34 12.74 22.14
CA PRO A 598 -2.43 13.09 23.22
C PRO A 598 -1.21 13.90 22.75
N SER A 599 -0.64 14.72 23.63
CA SER A 599 0.50 15.61 23.30
C SER A 599 1.76 14.91 22.77
N ASN A 600 1.93 13.64 23.06
CA ASN A 600 3.01 12.80 22.52
C ASN A 600 2.64 12.08 21.21
N MET A 601 1.47 12.32 20.66
CA MET A 601 0.94 11.70 19.44
C MET A 601 0.45 12.78 18.47
N GLY A 602 -0.11 12.34 17.31
CA GLY A 602 -0.66 13.25 16.31
C GLY A 602 0.41 14.05 15.56
N ALA A 603 0.04 15.24 15.09
CA ALA A 603 0.89 16.04 14.21
C ALA A 603 1.80 17.05 14.93
N TRP A 604 1.64 17.26 16.24
CA TRP A 604 2.32 18.33 16.96
C TRP A 604 3.85 18.35 16.77
N GLN A 605 4.53 17.22 16.98
CA GLN A 605 5.99 17.17 16.87
C GLN A 605 6.47 17.45 15.43
N HIS A 606 5.70 17.02 14.45
CA HIS A 606 5.96 17.31 13.05
C HIS A 606 5.85 18.81 12.74
N VAL A 607 4.79 19.46 13.23
CA VAL A 607 4.59 20.91 13.06
C VAL A 607 5.72 21.70 13.72
N GLN A 608 6.12 21.33 14.93
CA GLN A 608 7.26 21.97 15.60
C GLN A 608 8.56 21.83 14.80
N ARG A 609 8.80 20.66 14.19
CA ARG A 609 9.98 20.43 13.36
C ARG A 609 10.05 21.37 12.16
N PHE A 610 8.93 21.63 11.50
CA PHE A 610 8.88 22.45 10.28
C PHE A 610 8.63 23.95 10.52
N LEU A 611 8.04 24.29 11.66
CA LEU A 611 7.70 25.66 12.06
C LEU A 611 8.25 26.01 13.46
N PRO A 612 9.56 25.80 13.74
CA PRO A 612 10.12 25.95 15.08
C PRO A 612 10.11 27.39 15.62
N THR A 613 9.95 28.39 14.73
CA THR A 613 9.95 29.80 15.11
C THR A 613 8.54 30.37 15.35
N VAL A 614 7.49 29.60 15.04
CA VAL A 614 6.11 30.03 15.31
C VAL A 614 5.79 29.70 16.77
N PRO A 615 5.32 30.69 17.56
CA PRO A 615 5.03 30.50 18.98
C PRO A 615 3.67 29.82 19.19
N PHE A 616 3.53 28.59 18.69
CA PHE A 616 2.31 27.81 18.89
C PHE A 616 2.14 27.41 20.37
N GLU A 617 0.96 27.66 20.93
CA GLU A 617 0.47 27.04 22.15
C GLU A 617 -0.22 25.71 21.78
N LEU A 618 0.27 24.58 22.36
CA LEU A 618 -0.36 23.27 22.14
C LEU A 618 -1.59 23.11 23.04
N ILE A 619 -2.75 22.82 22.45
CA ILE A 619 -3.93 22.35 23.15
C ILE A 619 -4.26 20.94 22.68
N SER A 620 -4.20 19.97 23.61
CA SER A 620 -4.34 18.56 23.31
C SER A 620 -4.77 17.77 24.55
N ARG A 621 -5.00 16.46 24.38
CA ARG A 621 -5.09 15.56 25.54
C ARG A 621 -3.71 15.44 26.20
N PRO A 622 -3.64 15.16 27.52
CA PRO A 622 -2.38 14.85 28.19
C PRO A 622 -1.64 13.70 27.52
N ALA A 623 -0.31 13.70 27.64
CA ALA A 623 0.52 12.59 27.14
C ALA A 623 0.03 11.24 27.70
N SER A 624 0.00 10.23 26.87
CA SER A 624 -0.53 8.91 27.21
C SER A 624 0.18 7.81 26.43
N ALA A 625 0.35 6.64 27.07
CA ALA A 625 0.83 5.43 26.38
C ALA A 625 -0.26 4.77 25.53
N SER A 626 -1.55 4.95 25.90
CA SER A 626 -2.71 4.53 25.11
C SER A 626 -3.28 5.71 24.34
N PRO A 627 -3.72 5.55 23.07
CA PRO A 627 -4.27 6.66 22.29
C PRO A 627 -5.55 7.22 22.90
N ALA A 628 -6.43 6.37 23.42
CA ALA A 628 -7.73 6.77 23.96
C ALA A 628 -8.10 5.97 25.21
N GLY A 629 -9.04 6.51 25.99
CA GLY A 629 -9.65 5.82 27.13
C GLY A 629 -10.81 4.91 26.71
N GLY A 630 -11.11 3.90 27.54
CA GLY A 630 -12.21 2.96 27.31
C GLY A 630 -13.61 3.46 27.71
N LEU A 631 -13.70 4.61 28.39
CA LEU A 631 -14.97 5.12 28.92
C LEU A 631 -15.41 6.39 28.17
N MET A 632 -16.67 6.40 27.72
CA MET A 632 -17.29 7.56 27.06
C MET A 632 -17.25 8.82 27.94
N TYR A 633 -17.45 8.67 29.24
CA TYR A 633 -17.35 9.80 30.19
C TYR A 633 -15.95 10.47 30.14
N GLN A 634 -14.89 9.66 30.15
CA GLN A 634 -13.51 10.22 30.07
C GLN A 634 -13.24 10.87 28.72
N HIS A 635 -13.76 10.31 27.63
CA HIS A 635 -13.66 10.90 26.31
C HIS A 635 -14.32 12.29 26.32
N ASN A 636 -15.58 12.40 26.76
CA ASN A 636 -16.31 13.64 26.79
C ASN A 636 -15.64 14.70 27.70
N LEU A 637 -15.10 14.26 28.86
CA LEU A 637 -14.38 15.15 29.76
C LEU A 637 -13.13 15.75 29.08
N ARG A 638 -12.32 14.90 28.43
CA ARG A 638 -11.10 15.33 27.75
C ARG A 638 -11.38 16.21 26.54
N LEU A 639 -12.42 15.91 25.77
CA LEU A 639 -12.88 16.78 24.68
C LEU A 639 -13.30 18.13 25.21
N LYS A 640 -14.12 18.15 26.28
CA LYS A 640 -14.54 19.39 26.95
C LYS A 640 -13.33 20.23 27.39
N MET A 641 -12.30 19.59 27.97
CA MET A 641 -11.07 20.29 28.37
C MET A 641 -10.37 20.96 27.19
N ILE A 642 -10.28 20.29 26.02
CA ILE A 642 -9.71 20.91 24.82
C ILE A 642 -10.54 22.13 24.39
N LEU A 643 -11.86 21.97 24.30
CA LEU A 643 -12.76 23.06 23.89
C LEU A 643 -12.68 24.25 24.85
N ASP A 644 -12.71 23.98 26.16
CA ASP A 644 -12.58 25.04 27.20
C ASP A 644 -11.23 25.78 27.06
N SER A 645 -10.14 25.05 26.84
CA SER A 645 -8.79 25.65 26.71
C SER A 645 -8.64 26.53 25.46
N VAL A 646 -9.34 26.20 24.35
CA VAL A 646 -9.35 27.05 23.15
C VAL A 646 -10.10 28.34 23.37
N PHE A 647 -11.27 28.30 24.00
CA PHE A 647 -12.19 29.46 24.07
C PHE A 647 -12.09 30.26 25.38
N GLU A 648 -11.78 29.61 26.52
CA GLU A 648 -11.66 30.28 27.80
C GLU A 648 -10.27 30.88 28.06
N GLU A 649 -10.17 31.86 28.94
CA GLU A 649 -8.89 32.49 29.30
C GLU A 649 -8.06 31.69 30.34
N LYS A 650 -8.64 30.64 30.92
CA LYS A 650 -7.97 29.86 31.97
C LYS A 650 -6.97 28.83 31.40
N VAL A 651 -5.71 29.09 31.64
CA VAL A 651 -4.62 28.12 31.45
C VAL A 651 -4.90 26.91 32.35
N LEU A 652 -4.95 25.73 31.74
CA LEU A 652 -4.89 24.47 32.50
C LEU A 652 -3.49 24.37 33.17
N ALA A 653 -3.44 24.47 34.49
CA ALA A 653 -2.26 24.22 35.29
C ALA A 653 -1.95 22.71 35.34
#